data_79f3e6b9abf017f6349b5bfc3b4b0c02
#
_entry.id   79f3e6b9abf017f6349b5bfc3b4b0c02
#
_cell.length_a   1.000
_cell.length_b   1.000
_cell.length_c   1.000
_cell.angle_alpha   90.00
_cell.angle_beta   90.00
_cell.angle_gamma   90.00
#
_symmetry.space_group_name_H-M   'P 1'
#
loop_
_entity.id
_entity.type
_entity.pdbx_description
1 polymer ?
#
loop_
_entity_poly.entity_id
_entity_poly.type
_entity_poly.pdbx_seq_one_letter_code
_entity_poly.pdbx_strand_id
1 'polypeptide(L)'
;MTSTAMATPVSAGMTRRGRITGRTLGRRLGSRSNNEITTTRPGTVAGPGRARRLRVSICVASASNPEDFIVGCGTGDVTGPIDGVGMMGYAKLGQVTRGMWQRQWARAFLVSSSDDPDDMDPSETTAIVVVDACMCFPDLKTAVLRAVSARGRRRNHPFTEANVSICATHTHAAPGGFAPFALYNVTTGGGVQRTFDALVDGVVDALIAALDDARHGAQLSLSHTAVKGAAVNRSAIAFRLNPHTERRELCVGSNEGVDETMTVLRVGETRETYTDKGNVGSNGNNDGDTYGERVSSVRGAVAWYAVHGTSLRNTNELVSGDNKGVASWLAENALRGDDAHRGVSALIDAFGSLNDNGAVFDSGDEGERRAREAPRTAARAAIEAGFTRAGKVGHGHGAVVAFPQSASGDISPNVRGARCVNDRSQPCDEVTGEASGEDGNGRVTRCAGLGPAGDDDVAGCVATGAAQAAVALEALVAPDDASPSGVVNIAGAVRHAHGWLPVGRGVAVDGRFTIDGKPGRTSSPAKGYSFAAGTTDGPGQDGFLQGVTLAGESAEGAEEGADTAVVDETRRYETQVKRWGFAAAVASWALSGFKRWGVPTRVKEAHAPKPVLLHFGDVNTSEVDTREDQSWVAVDVPVQMLRIGRLLVACVPAEVTTTAGARLTRWIKETARSAALSDGDDDWEVIVTGLANGYAGYVTTPEEYAAQRYEGASTLYGQNTLGAYAQCLCELTKDVIIHSEGGSELERVAAASTTDTAVDDTHATTERNGLQGGVPPLDLRWPPWKSFGAVLESNVGAREKDSDDRGCVYSEMTAGRDEVSATFLCGRPRRDTRPPPFGTYMLVERLRERRQIRDETDESDLKDEWEIVATDDDLNTFVEYSSAGPCGFGSRLTLRWRPPENVPSGMYRVGVRGVARGIRKFVKNESPGAYEGYSERFLVVRPTE
;
A
#
# COMPACT_ATOMS: atom_id res chain seq x y z
N MET A 1 53.53 22.90 -32.90
CA MET A 1 54.97 23.06 -32.60
C MET A 1 55.13 22.60 -31.15
N THR A 2 55.66 21.42 -31.05
CA THR A 2 56.73 20.94 -30.16
C THR A 2 56.40 20.92 -28.67
N SER A 3 56.08 19.76 -28.06
CA SER A 3 57.05 18.69 -27.68
C SER A 3 57.65 19.05 -26.32
N THR A 4 57.69 18.32 -25.29
CA THR A 4 58.12 16.95 -24.92
C THR A 4 57.96 16.85 -23.42
N ALA A 5 57.36 15.87 -22.82
CA ALA A 5 57.78 14.48 -22.53
C ALA A 5 58.71 14.29 -21.33
N MET A 6 58.39 13.26 -20.58
CA MET A 6 59.25 12.37 -19.75
C MET A 6 59.57 12.82 -18.32
N ALA A 7 59.67 12.01 -17.31
CA ALA A 7 59.64 10.56 -17.14
C ALA A 7 59.56 10.24 -15.64
N THR A 8 58.99 9.09 -15.30
CA THR A 8 59.28 8.27 -14.11
C THR A 8 60.73 7.76 -14.14
N PRO A 9 61.34 7.13 -13.13
CA PRO A 9 60.84 5.98 -12.37
C PRO A 9 61.41 5.70 -10.95
N VAL A 10 60.75 4.69 -10.22
CA VAL A 10 61.36 3.47 -9.59
C VAL A 10 62.27 3.69 -8.36
N SER A 11 62.15 3.03 -7.26
CA SER A 11 62.19 1.61 -6.85
C SER A 11 62.11 1.52 -5.34
N ALA A 12 61.36 0.56 -4.74
CA ALA A 12 61.75 -0.75 -4.32
C ALA A 12 62.65 -0.85 -3.05
N GLY A 13 62.19 -1.70 -2.12
CA GLY A 13 63.00 -2.24 -1.04
C GLY A 13 62.10 -2.68 0.12
N MET A 14 61.59 -3.80 0.17
CA MET A 14 61.90 -5.15 0.71
C MET A 14 62.62 -5.17 2.05
N THR A 15 61.99 -5.86 2.96
CA THR A 15 62.35 -6.98 3.88
C THR A 15 62.28 -6.61 5.36
N ARG A 16 61.74 -7.38 6.24
CA ARG A 16 61.86 -8.75 6.72
C ARG A 16 61.12 -8.94 8.03
N ARG A 17 60.36 -9.99 8.12
CA ARG A 17 60.13 -10.97 9.16
C ARG A 17 60.67 -10.72 10.55
N GLY A 18 59.82 -10.95 11.55
CA GLY A 18 60.16 -11.29 12.93
C GLY A 18 59.01 -12.04 13.61
N ARG A 19 59.09 -13.34 13.57
CA ARG A 19 58.25 -14.30 14.30
C ARG A 19 58.91 -14.54 15.64
N ILE A 20 58.23 -14.43 16.78
CA ILE A 20 58.62 -15.09 18.03
C ILE A 20 57.37 -15.69 18.66
N THR A 21 57.52 -16.94 18.95
CA THR A 21 56.66 -17.93 19.61
C THR A 21 56.81 -17.84 21.12
N GLY A 22 55.81 -18.30 21.85
CA GLY A 22 56.06 -18.97 23.11
C GLY A 22 55.11 -18.79 24.25
N ARG A 23 54.26 -19.77 24.41
CA ARG A 23 54.02 -20.64 25.57
C ARG A 23 53.33 -20.08 26.81
N THR A 24 52.10 -20.53 26.98
CA THR A 24 51.55 -21.44 28.05
C THR A 24 52.03 -21.27 29.49
N LEU A 25 51.00 -21.20 30.38
CA LEU A 25 50.79 -21.84 31.68
C LEU A 25 49.59 -21.13 32.33
N GLY A 26 48.51 -21.66 32.66
CA GLY A 26 48.14 -22.90 33.31
C GLY A 26 48.17 -22.79 34.83
N ARG A 27 47.01 -22.57 35.43
CA ARG A 27 46.66 -23.20 36.70
C ARG A 27 45.22 -22.97 37.17
N ARG A 28 44.62 -24.06 37.47
CA ARG A 28 43.40 -24.32 38.23
C ARG A 28 43.56 -23.89 39.68
N LEU A 29 42.43 -23.80 40.35
CA LEU A 29 41.99 -24.24 41.70
C LEU A 29 40.92 -23.24 42.16
N GLY A 30 39.70 -23.55 42.59
CA GLY A 30 39.19 -24.73 43.25
C GLY A 30 38.64 -24.35 44.61
N SER A 31 37.44 -24.77 44.90
CA SER A 31 36.81 -25.04 46.22
C SER A 31 35.58 -24.22 46.46
N ARG A 32 34.37 -24.83 46.45
CA ARG A 32 33.72 -25.61 47.53
C ARG A 32 33.54 -24.82 48.81
N SER A 33 32.27 -24.59 49.18
CA SER A 33 31.82 -24.97 50.53
C SER A 33 30.28 -25.13 50.57
N ASN A 34 29.89 -26.27 51.09
CA ASN A 34 28.59 -26.69 51.57
C ASN A 34 28.23 -25.93 52.87
N ASN A 35 26.97 -25.93 53.19
CA ASN A 35 26.41 -26.24 54.52
C ASN A 35 24.88 -26.20 54.37
N GLU A 36 24.21 -27.13 54.64
CA GLU A 36 23.94 -28.06 55.74
C GLU A 36 22.47 -27.95 56.19
N ILE A 37 21.92 -29.07 56.23
CA ILE A 37 20.55 -29.47 56.59
C ILE A 37 20.42 -29.42 58.13
N THR A 38 19.29 -28.99 58.66
CA THR A 38 18.81 -29.46 59.94
C THR A 38 17.32 -29.82 59.87
N THR A 39 17.12 -31.07 60.11
CA THR A 39 15.85 -31.77 60.38
C THR A 39 15.37 -31.58 61.81
N THR A 40 14.06 -31.39 62.02
CA THR A 40 13.36 -31.94 63.22
C THR A 40 11.93 -32.33 62.93
N ARG A 41 11.56 -33.53 63.20
CA ARG A 41 10.21 -34.12 63.40
C ARG A 41 10.12 -34.43 64.88
N PRO A 42 8.96 -34.93 65.46
CA PRO A 42 7.57 -35.01 64.98
C PRO A 42 6.52 -34.66 66.07
N GLY A 43 5.23 -34.62 65.63
CA GLY A 43 4.09 -34.66 66.61
C GLY A 43 2.79 -35.00 65.87
N THR A 44 2.26 -36.14 66.22
CA THR A 44 1.04 -36.84 65.82
C THR A 44 -0.22 -36.20 66.42
N VAL A 45 -1.40 -36.23 65.63
CA VAL A 45 -2.62 -36.98 65.98
C VAL A 45 -3.84 -36.55 65.13
N ALA A 46 -4.38 -37.49 64.40
CA ALA A 46 -5.70 -37.93 64.02
C ALA A 46 -6.90 -37.03 63.68
N GLY A 47 -7.59 -37.38 62.57
CA GLY A 47 -9.02 -37.41 62.40
C GLY A 47 -9.55 -36.97 61.03
N PRO A 48 -10.52 -37.64 60.35
CA PRO A 48 -10.66 -37.60 58.91
C PRO A 48 -11.72 -36.58 58.45
N GLY A 49 -11.33 -35.76 57.44
CA GLY A 49 -12.26 -34.85 56.75
C GLY A 49 -11.92 -34.78 55.27
N ARG A 50 -12.88 -35.06 54.45
CA ARG A 50 -12.96 -35.12 53.00
C ARG A 50 -11.90 -34.28 52.27
N ALA A 51 -11.00 -34.95 51.52
CA ALA A 51 -10.04 -34.35 50.62
C ALA A 51 -10.70 -33.65 49.45
N ARG A 52 -10.70 -32.32 49.46
CA ARG A 52 -10.75 -31.51 48.24
C ARG A 52 -9.38 -31.58 47.59
N ARG A 53 -9.26 -32.22 46.44
CA ARG A 53 -8.07 -32.14 45.62
C ARG A 53 -7.93 -30.72 45.11
N LEU A 54 -7.05 -29.92 45.73
CA LEU A 54 -6.52 -28.74 45.07
C LEU A 54 -5.62 -29.27 43.91
N ARG A 55 -6.07 -29.02 42.67
CA ARG A 55 -5.15 -29.05 41.55
C ARG A 55 -4.28 -27.80 41.70
N VAL A 56 -3.08 -27.93 42.15
CA VAL A 56 -2.03 -26.95 41.97
C VAL A 56 -1.57 -27.12 40.53
N SER A 57 -2.11 -26.27 39.61
CA SER A 57 -1.46 -26.08 38.35
C SER A 57 -0.19 -25.32 38.62
N ILE A 58 0.93 -26.00 38.54
CA ILE A 58 2.24 -25.38 38.42
C ILE A 58 2.24 -24.80 37.03
N CYS A 59 1.96 -23.51 36.90
CA CYS A 59 2.38 -22.75 35.73
C CYS A 59 3.92 -22.76 35.77
N VAL A 60 4.52 -23.66 35.00
CA VAL A 60 5.91 -23.48 34.58
C VAL A 60 5.82 -22.27 33.65
N ALA A 61 6.18 -21.11 34.18
CA ALA A 61 6.52 -19.98 33.31
C ALA A 61 7.69 -20.50 32.47
N SER A 62 7.43 -20.80 31.20
CA SER A 62 8.50 -20.96 30.23
C SER A 62 9.21 -19.60 30.22
N ALA A 63 10.50 -19.61 30.56
CA ALA A 63 11.31 -18.42 30.36
C ALA A 63 11.14 -18.05 28.87
N SER A 64 10.51 -16.91 28.60
CA SER A 64 10.38 -16.36 27.26
C SER A 64 11.78 -16.26 26.67
N ASN A 65 11.96 -16.86 25.52
CA ASN A 65 13.18 -16.68 24.76
C ASN A 65 13.28 -15.17 24.45
N PRO A 66 14.41 -14.50 24.71
CA PRO A 66 14.51 -13.05 24.48
C PRO A 66 14.35 -12.63 23.00
N GLU A 67 14.06 -13.59 22.13
CA GLU A 67 13.85 -13.43 20.71
C GLU A 67 12.35 -13.42 20.29
N ASP A 68 11.40 -13.68 21.22
CA ASP A 68 9.99 -13.81 20.87
C ASP A 68 9.24 -12.49 21.12
N PHE A 69 8.55 -12.03 20.08
CA PHE A 69 7.66 -10.87 20.17
C PHE A 69 6.21 -11.26 20.43
N ILE A 70 5.44 -10.33 21.00
CA ILE A 70 3.99 -10.36 20.88
C ILE A 70 3.65 -9.75 19.53
N VAL A 71 2.98 -10.51 18.67
CA VAL A 71 2.54 -10.03 17.36
C VAL A 71 1.08 -10.34 17.14
N GLY A 72 0.35 -9.36 16.58
CA GLY A 72 -1.01 -9.52 16.12
C GLY A 72 -1.17 -9.00 14.71
N CYS A 73 -1.98 -9.69 13.90
CA CYS A 73 -2.30 -9.32 12.52
C CYS A 73 -3.81 -9.17 12.36
N GLY A 74 -4.24 -8.10 11.66
CA GLY A 74 -5.66 -7.84 11.48
C GLY A 74 -5.98 -7.15 10.18
N THR A 75 -7.22 -7.32 9.70
CA THR A 75 -7.72 -6.67 8.49
C THR A 75 -9.03 -5.94 8.74
N GLY A 76 -9.30 -4.89 7.97
CA GLY A 76 -10.56 -4.17 8.00
C GLY A 76 -10.90 -3.58 6.63
N ASP A 77 -12.15 -3.65 6.25
CA ASP A 77 -12.65 -3.15 4.97
C ASP A 77 -12.74 -1.62 4.98
N VAL A 78 -11.96 -0.95 4.14
CA VAL A 78 -11.95 0.50 3.96
C VAL A 78 -12.65 0.95 2.67
N THR A 79 -13.31 0.05 1.96
CA THR A 79 -13.99 0.36 0.70
C THR A 79 -14.95 1.53 0.87
N GLY A 80 -14.65 2.62 0.21
CA GLY A 80 -15.44 3.84 0.22
C GLY A 80 -16.65 3.78 -0.72
N PRO A 81 -17.29 4.93 -0.99
CA PRO A 81 -18.44 4.99 -1.89
C PRO A 81 -18.05 4.66 -3.33
N ILE A 82 -18.85 3.78 -3.96
CA ILE A 82 -18.69 3.35 -5.36
C ILE A 82 -19.64 4.08 -6.32
N ASP A 83 -20.27 5.15 -5.86
CA ASP A 83 -21.44 5.79 -6.49
C ASP A 83 -21.25 7.29 -6.77
N GLY A 84 -20.36 7.64 -7.69
CA GLY A 84 -20.24 8.99 -8.23
C GLY A 84 -19.39 9.96 -7.38
N VAL A 85 -18.42 9.44 -6.64
CA VAL A 85 -17.43 10.25 -5.92
C VAL A 85 -16.18 10.41 -6.76
N GLY A 86 -15.60 11.63 -6.80
CA GLY A 86 -14.34 11.88 -7.50
C GLY A 86 -13.21 11.03 -6.94
N MET A 87 -12.44 10.37 -7.81
CA MET A 87 -11.27 9.60 -7.41
C MET A 87 -10.08 10.52 -7.12
N MET A 88 -9.20 10.08 -6.21
CA MET A 88 -8.00 10.82 -5.81
C MET A 88 -6.76 10.21 -6.45
N GLY A 89 -5.77 11.06 -6.78
CA GLY A 89 -4.46 10.69 -7.28
C GLY A 89 -4.10 11.38 -8.59
N TYR A 90 -4.82 11.11 -9.66
CA TYR A 90 -4.56 11.70 -10.97
C TYR A 90 -4.94 13.18 -11.11
N ALA A 91 -5.59 13.77 -10.13
CA ALA A 91 -6.10 15.13 -10.18
C ALA A 91 -6.96 15.42 -11.43
N LYS A 92 -7.67 14.41 -11.95
CA LYS A 92 -8.49 14.48 -13.17
C LYS A 92 -9.94 14.73 -12.84
N LEU A 93 -10.43 15.90 -13.22
CA LEU A 93 -11.86 16.20 -13.15
C LEU A 93 -12.65 15.20 -14.00
N GLY A 94 -13.70 14.63 -13.42
CA GLY A 94 -14.57 13.67 -14.11
C GLY A 94 -14.18 12.19 -13.94
N GLN A 95 -13.02 11.87 -13.38
CA GLN A 95 -12.74 10.52 -12.92
C GLN A 95 -13.52 10.28 -11.62
N VAL A 96 -14.64 9.61 -11.73
CA VAL A 96 -15.57 9.38 -10.62
C VAL A 96 -15.86 7.89 -10.47
N THR A 97 -16.14 7.47 -9.25
CA THR A 97 -16.48 6.07 -8.97
C THR A 97 -17.80 5.68 -9.62
N ARG A 98 -17.81 4.62 -10.40
CA ARG A 98 -18.98 4.02 -11.05
C ARG A 98 -19.07 2.52 -10.81
N GLY A 99 -18.56 2.08 -9.69
CA GLY A 99 -18.53 0.67 -9.32
C GLY A 99 -17.25 0.29 -8.59
N MET A 100 -17.02 -1.01 -8.51
CA MET A 100 -15.89 -1.61 -7.82
C MET A 100 -15.43 -2.85 -8.61
N TRP A 101 -14.13 -2.97 -8.75
CA TRP A 101 -13.51 -4.20 -9.20
C TRP A 101 -12.92 -4.97 -8.02
N GLN A 102 -12.33 -4.27 -7.06
CA GLN A 102 -11.70 -4.87 -5.90
C GLN A 102 -12.05 -4.08 -4.65
N ARG A 103 -12.30 -4.78 -3.55
CA ARG A 103 -12.41 -4.14 -2.24
C ARG A 103 -11.10 -3.53 -1.82
N GLN A 104 -11.20 -2.51 -0.99
CA GLN A 104 -10.06 -1.84 -0.38
C GLN A 104 -9.95 -2.24 1.08
N TRP A 105 -8.73 -2.57 1.52
CA TRP A 105 -8.47 -3.11 2.84
C TRP A 105 -7.47 -2.26 3.61
N ALA A 106 -7.63 -2.22 4.93
CA ALA A 106 -6.57 -1.89 5.87
C ALA A 106 -6.00 -3.19 6.43
N ARG A 107 -4.67 -3.28 6.54
CA ARG A 107 -3.93 -4.42 7.08
C ARG A 107 -3.04 -3.92 8.20
N ALA A 108 -3.25 -4.40 9.43
CA ALA A 108 -2.56 -3.96 10.63
C ALA A 108 -1.66 -5.05 11.18
N PHE A 109 -0.45 -4.65 11.57
CA PHE A 109 0.57 -5.49 12.20
C PHE A 109 0.98 -4.81 13.51
N LEU A 110 0.62 -5.42 14.62
CA LEU A 110 1.01 -5.02 15.96
C LEU A 110 2.24 -5.81 16.36
N VAL A 111 3.27 -5.16 16.87
CA VAL A 111 4.51 -5.78 17.37
C VAL A 111 4.83 -5.15 18.74
N SER A 112 5.07 -5.99 19.75
CA SER A 112 5.47 -5.54 21.06
C SER A 112 6.58 -6.41 21.63
N SER A 113 7.48 -5.78 22.41
CA SER A 113 8.46 -6.46 23.25
C SER A 113 8.03 -6.55 24.71
N SER A 114 6.78 -6.25 25.03
CA SER A 114 6.18 -6.41 26.36
C SER A 114 6.02 -7.88 26.76
N ASP A 115 5.88 -8.13 28.05
CA ASP A 115 5.76 -9.50 28.59
C ASP A 115 4.31 -10.03 28.61
N ASP A 116 3.29 -9.15 28.51
CA ASP A 116 1.88 -9.52 28.63
C ASP A 116 1.07 -9.02 27.43
N PRO A 117 0.47 -9.92 26.62
CA PRO A 117 -0.37 -9.51 25.49
C PRO A 117 -1.67 -8.80 25.91
N ASP A 118 -2.09 -8.95 27.18
CA ASP A 118 -3.28 -8.30 27.71
C ASP A 118 -3.00 -6.93 28.32
N ASP A 119 -1.71 -6.59 28.60
CA ASP A 119 -1.26 -5.32 29.19
C ASP A 119 0.05 -4.85 28.55
N MET A 120 0.03 -4.67 27.24
CA MET A 120 1.20 -4.21 26.47
C MET A 120 1.54 -2.76 26.78
N ASP A 121 2.83 -2.49 27.08
CA ASP A 121 3.34 -1.13 27.29
C ASP A 121 3.34 -0.36 25.97
N PRO A 122 2.66 0.80 25.88
CA PRO A 122 2.71 1.64 24.68
C PRO A 122 4.12 2.01 24.22
N SER A 123 5.09 2.18 25.14
CA SER A 123 6.47 2.56 24.80
C SER A 123 7.28 1.41 24.18
N GLU A 124 6.81 0.18 24.35
CA GLU A 124 7.40 -1.07 23.83
C GLU A 124 6.56 -1.73 22.75
N THR A 125 5.60 -0.97 22.21
CA THR A 125 4.65 -1.47 21.21
C THR A 125 4.64 -0.56 20.00
N THR A 126 4.53 -1.13 18.80
CA THR A 126 4.30 -0.38 17.55
C THR A 126 3.27 -1.08 16.68
N ALA A 127 2.58 -0.30 15.86
CA ALA A 127 1.65 -0.82 14.86
C ALA A 127 1.91 -0.20 13.49
N ILE A 128 2.04 -1.04 12.48
CA ILE A 128 2.11 -0.65 11.06
C ILE A 128 0.77 -1.00 10.44
N VAL A 129 0.08 0.00 9.89
CA VAL A 129 -1.19 -0.18 9.18
C VAL A 129 -1.00 0.24 7.72
N VAL A 130 -1.25 -0.67 6.80
CA VAL A 130 -1.20 -0.41 5.36
C VAL A 130 -2.63 -0.33 4.83
N VAL A 131 -2.97 0.79 4.17
CA VAL A 131 -4.34 1.11 3.76
C VAL A 131 -4.41 1.25 2.24
N ASP A 132 -5.36 0.59 1.59
CA ASP A 132 -5.66 0.75 0.17
C ASP A 132 -6.34 2.10 -0.08
N ALA A 133 -5.56 3.16 -0.04
CA ALA A 133 -5.96 4.54 -0.28
C ALA A 133 -4.88 5.26 -1.09
N CYS A 134 -5.22 6.42 -1.68
CA CYS A 134 -4.24 7.20 -2.42
C CYS A 134 -3.18 7.81 -1.52
N MET A 135 -3.57 8.31 -0.36
CA MET A 135 -2.70 8.95 0.63
C MET A 135 -3.34 8.92 2.02
N CYS A 136 -2.60 9.30 3.05
CA CYS A 136 -3.08 9.44 4.42
C CYS A 136 -2.96 10.88 4.89
N PHE A 137 -3.66 11.22 5.97
CA PHE A 137 -3.61 12.54 6.60
C PHE A 137 -3.67 12.43 8.12
N PRO A 138 -3.14 13.40 8.87
CA PRO A 138 -3.12 13.37 10.34
C PRO A 138 -4.51 13.22 10.98
N ASP A 139 -5.53 13.86 10.41
CA ASP A 139 -6.92 13.76 10.90
C ASP A 139 -7.44 12.33 10.87
N LEU A 140 -7.07 11.54 9.83
CA LEU A 140 -7.44 10.13 9.75
C LEU A 140 -6.88 9.38 10.97
N LYS A 141 -5.58 9.55 11.25
CA LYS A 141 -4.92 8.92 12.40
C LYS A 141 -5.55 9.34 13.74
N THR A 142 -5.80 10.63 13.90
CA THR A 142 -6.46 11.18 15.10
C THR A 142 -7.86 10.59 15.29
N ALA A 143 -8.67 10.52 14.22
CA ALA A 143 -10.01 9.95 14.27
C ALA A 143 -9.98 8.44 14.58
N VAL A 144 -9.03 7.71 13.99
CA VAL A 144 -8.81 6.28 14.25
C VAL A 144 -8.50 6.04 15.72
N LEU A 145 -7.52 6.74 16.29
CA LEU A 145 -7.12 6.56 17.70
C LEU A 145 -8.27 6.85 18.67
N ARG A 146 -9.04 7.91 18.42
CA ARG A 146 -10.26 8.21 19.19
C ARG A 146 -11.30 7.08 19.07
N ALA A 147 -11.51 6.56 17.88
CA ALA A 147 -12.51 5.53 17.64
C ALA A 147 -12.08 4.17 18.22
N VAL A 148 -10.79 3.80 18.19
CA VAL A 148 -10.26 2.61 18.86
C VAL A 148 -10.52 2.69 20.36
N SER A 149 -10.21 3.84 20.99
CA SER A 149 -10.47 4.08 22.41
C SER A 149 -11.95 3.95 22.77
N ALA A 150 -12.85 4.35 21.88
CA ALA A 150 -14.29 4.30 22.10
C ALA A 150 -14.90 2.89 21.86
N ARG A 151 -14.38 2.12 20.89
CA ARG A 151 -14.94 0.82 20.46
C ARG A 151 -14.22 -0.38 21.05
N GLY A 152 -12.97 -0.22 21.50
CA GLY A 152 -12.14 -1.30 22.03
C GLY A 152 -12.79 -1.94 23.24
N ARG A 153 -12.90 -3.30 23.26
CA ARG A 153 -13.39 -4.08 24.41
C ARG A 153 -12.40 -4.04 25.56
N ARG A 154 -11.12 -3.86 25.27
CA ARG A 154 -10.04 -3.66 26.25
C ARG A 154 -9.96 -2.17 26.61
N ARG A 155 -10.09 -1.84 27.89
CA ARG A 155 -9.97 -0.45 28.36
C ARG A 155 -8.57 0.12 28.16
N ASN A 156 -7.55 -0.73 28.16
CA ASN A 156 -6.16 -0.37 27.91
C ASN A 156 -5.74 -0.95 26.56
N HIS A 157 -5.68 -0.13 25.53
CA HIS A 157 -5.03 -0.48 24.26
C HIS A 157 -3.69 0.27 24.19
N PRO A 158 -2.64 -0.30 23.58
CA PRO A 158 -1.32 0.31 23.54
C PRO A 158 -1.17 1.42 22.49
N PHE A 159 -2.20 1.71 21.71
CA PHE A 159 -2.09 2.61 20.54
C PHE A 159 -2.05 4.09 20.92
N THR A 160 -1.03 4.78 20.41
CA THR A 160 -0.80 6.21 20.58
C THR A 160 -0.47 6.88 19.25
N GLU A 161 -0.39 8.20 19.22
CA GLU A 161 0.08 8.91 18.03
C GLU A 161 1.52 8.55 17.67
N ALA A 162 2.36 8.31 18.67
CA ALA A 162 3.78 8.04 18.49
C ALA A 162 4.07 6.62 18.00
N ASN A 163 3.22 5.62 18.30
CA ASN A 163 3.51 4.21 17.99
C ASN A 163 2.68 3.60 16.86
N VAL A 164 1.66 4.28 16.34
CA VAL A 164 0.89 3.83 15.17
C VAL A 164 1.38 4.53 13.92
N SER A 165 1.72 3.78 12.87
CA SER A 165 1.97 4.30 11.53
C SER A 165 0.87 3.85 10.58
N ILE A 166 0.27 4.78 9.84
CA ILE A 166 -0.72 4.50 8.80
C ILE A 166 -0.11 4.88 7.45
N CYS A 167 0.13 3.89 6.59
CA CYS A 167 0.77 4.04 5.28
C CYS A 167 -0.24 3.74 4.16
N ALA A 168 -0.33 4.60 3.16
CA ALA A 168 -1.18 4.35 1.99
C ALA A 168 -0.46 3.51 0.93
N THR A 169 -1.20 2.63 0.25
CA THR A 169 -0.69 1.88 -0.92
C THR A 169 -0.54 2.76 -2.17
N HIS A 170 -1.07 3.97 -2.13
CA HIS A 170 -1.05 4.93 -3.22
C HIS A 170 -1.89 4.51 -4.44
N THR A 171 -2.99 3.80 -4.24
CA THR A 171 -3.91 3.51 -5.34
C THR A 171 -4.58 4.78 -5.85
N HIS A 172 -4.54 5.00 -7.18
CA HIS A 172 -5.26 6.10 -7.83
C HIS A 172 -6.67 5.68 -8.30
N ALA A 173 -7.12 4.51 -7.88
CA ALA A 173 -8.45 3.98 -8.12
C ALA A 173 -9.32 3.95 -6.84
N ALA A 174 -9.13 4.94 -5.96
CA ALA A 174 -9.86 5.08 -4.71
C ALA A 174 -10.72 6.35 -4.68
N PRO A 175 -11.89 6.33 -4.01
CA PRO A 175 -12.68 7.54 -3.80
C PRO A 175 -11.91 8.54 -2.94
N GLY A 176 -11.96 9.80 -3.34
CA GLY A 176 -11.31 10.92 -2.66
C GLY A 176 -12.26 11.70 -1.74
N GLY A 177 -11.91 12.97 -1.49
CA GLY A 177 -12.72 13.88 -0.68
C GLY A 177 -12.54 13.72 0.83
N PHE A 178 -11.47 13.08 1.28
CA PHE A 178 -11.20 12.88 2.70
C PHE A 178 -10.02 13.68 3.23
N ALA A 179 -9.36 14.49 2.39
CA ALA A 179 -8.25 15.34 2.80
C ALA A 179 -8.72 16.52 3.67
N PRO A 180 -7.95 16.92 4.70
CA PRO A 180 -8.19 18.18 5.40
C PRO A 180 -7.81 19.38 4.57
N PHE A 181 -6.93 19.20 3.58
CA PHE A 181 -6.36 20.26 2.75
C PHE A 181 -7.15 20.44 1.45
N ALA A 182 -7.50 21.68 1.14
CA ALA A 182 -8.36 22.02 0.02
C ALA A 182 -7.78 21.57 -1.34
N LEU A 183 -6.47 21.67 -1.54
CA LEU A 183 -5.82 21.30 -2.81
C LEU A 183 -6.19 19.88 -3.27
N TYR A 184 -6.20 18.92 -2.35
CA TYR A 184 -6.43 17.51 -2.68
C TYR A 184 -7.91 17.16 -2.87
N ASN A 185 -8.82 18.07 -2.48
CA ASN A 185 -10.26 17.91 -2.65
C ASN A 185 -10.82 18.66 -3.88
N VAL A 186 -10.04 19.54 -4.53
CA VAL A 186 -10.53 20.33 -5.68
C VAL A 186 -11.05 19.43 -6.80
N THR A 187 -10.26 18.43 -7.19
CA THR A 187 -10.61 17.55 -8.32
C THR A 187 -11.61 16.45 -7.95
N THR A 188 -11.81 16.19 -6.66
CA THR A 188 -12.79 15.23 -6.16
C THR A 188 -14.17 15.85 -5.92
N GLY A 189 -14.31 17.17 -6.14
CA GLY A 189 -15.57 17.89 -5.98
C GLY A 189 -15.88 18.30 -4.53
N GLY A 190 -14.87 18.34 -3.65
CA GLY A 190 -14.98 18.74 -2.25
C GLY A 190 -14.82 17.61 -1.26
N GLY A 191 -15.14 17.87 0.01
CA GLY A 191 -15.09 16.88 1.08
C GLY A 191 -16.22 15.84 1.00
N VAL A 192 -15.90 14.57 1.19
CA VAL A 192 -16.85 13.44 1.18
C VAL A 192 -16.72 12.66 2.48
N GLN A 193 -17.58 12.95 3.45
CA GLN A 193 -17.56 12.33 4.77
C GLN A 193 -17.63 10.80 4.69
N ARG A 194 -18.43 10.24 3.78
CA ARG A 194 -18.54 8.78 3.60
C ARG A 194 -17.22 8.09 3.27
N THR A 195 -16.33 8.75 2.54
CA THR A 195 -14.98 8.22 2.26
C THR A 195 -14.14 8.22 3.54
N PHE A 196 -14.16 9.32 4.27
CA PHE A 196 -13.44 9.44 5.52
C PHE A 196 -13.90 8.41 6.57
N ASP A 197 -15.22 8.28 6.76
CA ASP A 197 -15.79 7.33 7.70
C ASP A 197 -15.43 5.88 7.35
N ALA A 198 -15.44 5.52 6.05
CA ALA A 198 -15.04 4.19 5.61
C ALA A 198 -13.57 3.88 5.94
N LEU A 199 -12.69 4.86 5.73
CA LEU A 199 -11.27 4.72 6.09
C LEU A 199 -11.09 4.58 7.61
N VAL A 200 -11.73 5.45 8.40
CA VAL A 200 -11.65 5.38 9.87
C VAL A 200 -12.14 4.03 10.37
N ASP A 201 -13.36 3.63 9.96
CA ASP A 201 -13.98 2.39 10.44
C ASP A 201 -13.16 1.16 10.11
N GLY A 202 -12.64 1.05 8.86
CA GLY A 202 -11.86 -0.11 8.45
C GLY A 202 -10.47 -0.16 9.11
N VAL A 203 -9.81 0.98 9.31
CA VAL A 203 -8.53 1.02 10.04
C VAL A 203 -8.73 0.65 11.51
N VAL A 204 -9.81 1.11 12.14
CA VAL A 204 -10.18 0.73 13.51
C VAL A 204 -10.43 -0.77 13.60
N ASP A 205 -11.21 -1.32 12.67
CA ASP A 205 -11.49 -2.76 12.62
C ASP A 205 -10.21 -3.58 12.47
N ALA A 206 -9.25 -3.14 11.63
CA ALA A 206 -7.96 -3.79 11.45
C ALA A 206 -7.11 -3.76 12.74
N LEU A 207 -7.03 -2.61 13.42
CA LEU A 207 -6.28 -2.47 14.67
C LEU A 207 -6.89 -3.29 15.81
N ILE A 208 -8.22 -3.32 15.92
CA ILE A 208 -8.91 -4.16 16.92
C ILE A 208 -8.69 -5.63 16.62
N ALA A 209 -8.79 -6.05 15.36
CA ALA A 209 -8.51 -7.43 14.95
C ALA A 209 -7.06 -7.83 15.23
N ALA A 210 -6.08 -6.95 14.99
CA ALA A 210 -4.69 -7.19 15.32
C ALA A 210 -4.47 -7.28 16.84
N LEU A 211 -5.15 -6.46 17.64
CA LEU A 211 -5.10 -6.52 19.08
C LEU A 211 -5.71 -7.81 19.64
N ASP A 212 -6.83 -8.27 19.04
CA ASP A 212 -7.49 -9.53 19.43
C ASP A 212 -6.69 -10.78 19.00
N ASP A 213 -5.86 -10.68 17.93
CA ASP A 213 -4.96 -11.73 17.45
C ASP A 213 -3.58 -11.73 18.16
N ALA A 214 -3.28 -10.71 18.98
CA ALA A 214 -1.97 -10.53 19.60
C ALA A 214 -1.62 -11.67 20.55
N ARG A 215 -0.46 -12.30 20.36
CA ARG A 215 0.05 -13.40 21.18
C ARG A 215 1.55 -13.55 21.10
N HIS A 216 2.14 -14.18 22.13
CA HIS A 216 3.56 -14.53 22.17
C HIS A 216 3.96 -15.60 21.15
N GLY A 217 5.28 -15.78 20.99
CA GLY A 217 5.87 -16.86 20.20
C GLY A 217 5.96 -16.57 18.72
N ALA A 218 5.79 -15.32 18.32
CA ALA A 218 6.04 -14.91 16.96
C ALA A 218 7.54 -14.64 16.74
N GLN A 219 8.06 -15.22 15.68
CA GLN A 219 9.42 -14.95 15.19
C GLN A 219 9.34 -13.99 14.01
N LEU A 220 10.13 -12.93 14.09
CA LEU A 220 10.26 -11.97 13.01
C LEU A 220 11.55 -12.22 12.24
N SER A 221 11.44 -12.31 10.93
CA SER A 221 12.61 -12.39 10.05
C SER A 221 12.47 -11.45 8.87
N LEU A 222 13.60 -10.92 8.42
CA LEU A 222 13.70 -10.01 7.29
C LEU A 222 14.46 -10.66 6.16
N SER A 223 13.97 -10.51 4.94
CA SER A 223 14.64 -10.95 3.73
C SER A 223 14.58 -9.87 2.66
N HIS A 224 15.61 -9.83 1.82
CA HIS A 224 15.67 -8.96 0.64
C HIS A 224 15.62 -9.82 -0.62
N THR A 225 14.75 -9.44 -1.55
CA THR A 225 14.59 -10.14 -2.81
C THR A 225 14.36 -9.14 -3.93
N ALA A 226 14.45 -9.54 -5.18
CA ALA A 226 14.33 -8.62 -6.31
C ALA A 226 13.07 -8.88 -7.14
N VAL A 227 12.26 -7.82 -7.35
CA VAL A 227 11.11 -7.82 -8.26
C VAL A 227 11.53 -7.23 -9.59
N LYS A 228 11.83 -8.09 -10.56
CA LYS A 228 12.33 -7.66 -11.87
C LYS A 228 11.21 -7.39 -12.85
N GLY A 229 11.37 -6.34 -13.67
CA GLY A 229 10.46 -6.07 -14.78
C GLY A 229 9.05 -5.61 -14.41
N ALA A 230 8.79 -5.30 -13.14
CA ALA A 230 7.47 -4.84 -12.66
C ALA A 230 7.35 -3.31 -12.59
N ALA A 231 8.45 -2.59 -12.76
CA ALA A 231 8.50 -1.12 -12.62
C ALA A 231 9.52 -0.48 -13.56
N VAL A 232 9.35 0.80 -13.82
CA VAL A 232 10.25 1.65 -14.62
C VAL A 232 10.35 3.04 -13.99
N ASN A 233 11.51 3.69 -14.08
CA ASN A 233 11.65 5.08 -13.68
C ASN A 233 11.03 5.98 -14.76
N ARG A 234 10.00 6.77 -14.40
CA ARG A 234 9.28 7.67 -15.32
C ARG A 234 9.96 9.03 -15.50
N SER A 235 10.98 9.32 -14.69
CA SER A 235 11.74 10.57 -14.68
C SER A 235 13.25 10.31 -14.81
N ALA A 236 13.66 9.40 -15.71
CA ALA A 236 15.05 8.99 -15.92
C ALA A 236 16.01 10.18 -16.18
N ILE A 237 15.52 11.24 -16.82
CA ILE A 237 16.30 12.47 -17.04
C ILE A 237 16.69 13.13 -15.71
N ALA A 238 15.75 13.25 -14.76
CA ALA A 238 16.05 13.80 -13.44
C ALA A 238 16.99 12.87 -12.65
N PHE A 239 16.77 11.56 -12.71
CA PHE A 239 17.63 10.57 -12.11
C PHE A 239 19.09 10.69 -12.59
N ARG A 240 19.30 10.89 -13.91
CA ARG A 240 20.63 11.02 -14.52
C ARG A 240 21.43 12.23 -14.03
N LEU A 241 20.81 13.21 -13.39
CA LEU A 241 21.51 14.36 -12.79
C LEU A 241 22.16 14.04 -11.44
N ASN A 242 21.77 12.95 -10.79
CA ASN A 242 22.40 12.52 -9.55
C ASN A 242 23.85 12.06 -9.78
N PRO A 243 24.72 12.09 -8.74
CA PRO A 243 26.11 11.66 -8.85
C PRO A 243 26.25 10.24 -9.43
N HIS A 244 27.20 10.05 -10.32
CA HIS A 244 27.42 8.77 -11.01
C HIS A 244 27.60 7.58 -10.05
N THR A 245 28.22 7.78 -8.88
CA THR A 245 28.41 6.74 -7.87
C THR A 245 27.07 6.26 -7.32
N GLU A 246 26.14 7.15 -6.98
CA GLU A 246 24.81 6.81 -6.48
C GLU A 246 23.96 6.15 -7.57
N ARG A 247 24.00 6.69 -8.80
CA ARG A 247 23.29 6.08 -9.94
C ARG A 247 23.74 4.64 -10.19
N ARG A 248 25.05 4.36 -10.07
CA ARG A 248 25.59 3.01 -10.28
C ARG A 248 25.12 2.01 -9.22
N GLU A 249 24.93 2.45 -7.99
CA GLU A 249 24.41 1.63 -6.91
C GLU A 249 22.94 1.25 -7.14
N LEU A 250 22.19 2.15 -7.79
CA LEU A 250 20.74 1.98 -8.09
C LEU A 250 20.45 1.43 -9.50
N CYS A 251 21.48 1.12 -10.28
CA CYS A 251 21.35 0.51 -11.62
C CYS A 251 21.80 -0.96 -11.57
N VAL A 252 21.23 -1.75 -10.67
CA VAL A 252 21.50 -3.18 -10.59
C VAL A 252 20.55 -3.89 -11.53
N GLY A 253 21.01 -4.30 -12.71
CA GLY A 253 20.18 -4.98 -13.70
C GLY A 253 19.97 -4.16 -14.97
N SER A 254 18.82 -4.34 -15.65
CA SER A 254 18.50 -3.70 -16.93
C SER A 254 17.72 -2.38 -16.81
N ASN A 255 17.24 -2.02 -15.62
CA ASN A 255 16.38 -0.86 -15.40
C ASN A 255 17.15 0.28 -14.74
N GLU A 256 17.33 1.36 -15.47
CA GLU A 256 17.99 2.57 -14.97
C GLU A 256 17.13 3.27 -13.92
N GLY A 257 17.68 3.47 -12.72
CA GLY A 257 17.04 4.25 -11.65
C GLY A 257 15.83 3.59 -11.00
N VAL A 258 15.75 2.26 -11.01
CA VAL A 258 14.73 1.48 -10.30
C VAL A 258 15.39 0.68 -9.18
N ASP A 259 14.92 0.85 -7.96
CA ASP A 259 15.26 -0.07 -6.87
C ASP A 259 14.35 -1.31 -6.99
N GLU A 260 14.90 -2.39 -7.52
CA GLU A 260 14.19 -3.66 -7.67
C GLU A 260 14.04 -4.41 -6.33
N THR A 261 14.63 -3.92 -5.25
CA THR A 261 14.63 -4.60 -3.94
C THR A 261 13.24 -4.57 -3.31
N MET A 262 12.73 -5.75 -3.00
CA MET A 262 11.61 -5.95 -2.08
C MET A 262 12.14 -6.41 -0.73
N THR A 263 11.80 -5.68 0.31
CA THR A 263 12.13 -6.06 1.69
C THR A 263 10.90 -6.68 2.35
N VAL A 264 11.00 -7.93 2.79
CA VAL A 264 9.90 -8.70 3.36
C VAL A 264 10.15 -8.96 4.83
N LEU A 265 9.30 -8.39 5.69
CA LEU A 265 9.23 -8.72 7.12
C LEU A 265 8.20 -9.85 7.29
N ARG A 266 8.68 -11.04 7.63
CA ARG A 266 7.87 -12.23 7.87
C ARG A 266 7.48 -12.32 9.34
N VAL A 267 6.21 -12.59 9.60
CA VAL A 267 5.70 -12.99 10.92
C VAL A 267 5.48 -14.50 10.88
N GLY A 268 6.40 -15.23 11.51
CA GLY A 268 6.35 -16.69 11.61
C GLY A 268 5.84 -17.14 12.97
N GLU A 269 5.22 -18.31 13.02
CA GLU A 269 4.84 -19.02 14.24
C GLU A 269 5.35 -20.46 14.15
N THR A 270 6.07 -20.93 15.16
CA THR A 270 6.53 -22.32 15.23
C THR A 270 5.48 -23.13 15.98
N ARG A 271 4.88 -24.12 15.33
CA ARG A 271 3.97 -25.09 15.97
C ARG A 271 4.67 -26.44 16.10
N GLU A 272 4.65 -26.99 17.28
CA GLU A 272 5.03 -28.40 17.48
C GLU A 272 3.80 -29.27 17.14
N THR A 273 3.86 -29.99 16.03
CA THR A 273 2.83 -30.98 15.68
C THR A 273 3.25 -32.34 16.21
N TYR A 274 2.55 -32.82 17.22
CA TYR A 274 2.69 -34.22 17.67
C TYR A 274 1.87 -35.12 16.77
N THR A 275 2.50 -35.85 15.87
CA THR A 275 1.84 -36.90 15.11
C THR A 275 1.83 -38.16 15.95
N ASP A 276 0.64 -38.49 16.51
CA ASP A 276 0.38 -39.79 17.08
C ASP A 276 0.31 -40.82 15.94
N LYS A 277 1.41 -41.46 15.65
CA LYS A 277 1.42 -42.66 14.79
C LYS A 277 0.92 -43.81 15.64
N GLY A 278 -0.39 -43.99 15.68
CA GLY A 278 -1.01 -45.18 16.18
C GLY A 278 -0.43 -46.43 15.51
N ASN A 279 0.56 -47.00 16.11
CA ASN A 279 1.13 -48.30 15.73
C ASN A 279 0.33 -49.41 16.43
N VAL A 280 -0.57 -49.99 15.70
CA VAL A 280 -1.14 -51.28 16.08
C VAL A 280 -0.14 -52.37 15.70
N GLY A 281 0.84 -52.58 16.56
CA GLY A 281 1.82 -53.63 16.48
C GLY A 281 1.89 -54.40 17.83
N SER A 282 1.37 -55.61 17.86
CA SER A 282 1.47 -56.53 19.00
C SER A 282 2.93 -56.91 19.28
N ASN A 283 3.60 -56.25 20.17
CA ASN A 283 4.67 -56.80 21.05
C ASN A 283 5.16 -55.69 21.97
N GLY A 284 5.04 -55.92 23.28
CA GLY A 284 5.34 -54.94 24.30
C GLY A 284 6.84 -54.60 24.40
N ASN A 285 7.21 -53.45 23.96
CA ASN A 285 8.29 -52.62 24.45
C ASN A 285 7.92 -51.17 24.15
N ASN A 286 7.61 -50.42 25.18
CA ASN A 286 7.36 -48.98 25.15
C ASN A 286 8.72 -48.24 25.09
N ASP A 287 9.18 -47.92 23.92
CA ASP A 287 10.08 -46.79 23.66
C ASP A 287 9.49 -45.99 22.51
N GLY A 288 8.45 -45.21 22.87
CA GLY A 288 7.82 -44.28 21.96
C GLY A 288 8.59 -42.97 21.96
N ASP A 289 9.60 -42.87 21.11
CA ASP A 289 10.14 -41.56 20.72
C ASP A 289 9.07 -40.80 19.91
N THR A 290 8.36 -39.90 20.58
CA THR A 290 7.51 -38.88 19.94
C THR A 290 8.41 -37.84 19.34
N TYR A 291 8.71 -37.96 18.06
CA TYR A 291 9.35 -36.88 17.30
C TYR A 291 8.29 -35.82 16.99
N GLY A 292 8.35 -34.69 17.70
CA GLY A 292 7.61 -33.50 17.34
C GLY A 292 8.26 -32.88 16.10
N GLU A 293 7.53 -32.79 15.02
CA GLU A 293 7.94 -32.06 13.82
C GLU A 293 7.61 -30.57 14.05
N ARG A 294 8.63 -29.72 14.02
CA ARG A 294 8.46 -28.28 14.08
C ARG A 294 8.03 -27.78 12.70
N VAL A 295 6.78 -27.38 12.56
CA VAL A 295 6.26 -26.75 11.34
C VAL A 295 6.18 -25.26 11.56
N SER A 296 6.95 -24.50 10.79
CA SER A 296 6.85 -23.04 10.77
C SER A 296 5.70 -22.61 9.86
N SER A 297 4.74 -21.84 10.39
CA SER A 297 3.64 -21.26 9.62
C SER A 297 3.78 -19.75 9.52
N VAL A 298 3.34 -19.18 8.37
CA VAL A 298 3.30 -17.73 8.16
C VAL A 298 1.96 -17.19 8.67
N ARG A 299 2.02 -16.25 9.64
CA ARG A 299 0.85 -15.52 10.15
C ARG A 299 0.60 -14.23 9.39
N GLY A 300 1.66 -13.59 8.93
CA GLY A 300 1.59 -12.35 8.19
C GLY A 300 2.91 -11.94 7.57
N ALA A 301 2.86 -10.91 6.75
CA ALA A 301 4.04 -10.30 6.18
C ALA A 301 3.79 -8.85 5.78
N VAL A 302 4.86 -8.04 5.86
CA VAL A 302 4.91 -6.70 5.28
C VAL A 302 6.02 -6.67 4.24
N ALA A 303 5.66 -6.43 2.98
CA ALA A 303 6.57 -6.45 1.84
C ALA A 303 6.68 -5.05 1.21
N TRP A 304 7.74 -4.31 1.53
CA TRP A 304 7.98 -2.98 0.97
C TRP A 304 8.60 -3.09 -0.41
N TYR A 305 7.95 -2.46 -1.38
CA TYR A 305 8.44 -2.38 -2.75
C TYR A 305 8.02 -1.05 -3.40
N ALA A 306 8.89 -0.49 -4.23
CA ALA A 306 8.66 0.77 -4.92
C ALA A 306 7.94 0.55 -6.25
N VAL A 307 6.64 0.82 -6.31
CA VAL A 307 5.87 0.95 -7.56
C VAL A 307 4.57 1.71 -7.33
N HIS A 308 4.29 2.76 -8.11
CA HIS A 308 3.05 3.51 -8.02
C HIS A 308 1.81 2.62 -8.18
N GLY A 309 0.73 2.97 -7.46
CA GLY A 309 -0.61 2.38 -7.62
C GLY A 309 -1.36 2.97 -8.82
N THR A 310 -0.76 2.91 -9.99
CA THR A 310 -1.24 3.53 -11.24
C THR A 310 -1.31 2.57 -12.41
N SER A 311 -1.42 1.27 -12.13
CA SER A 311 -1.65 0.26 -13.17
C SER A 311 -3.00 0.45 -13.85
N LEU A 312 -4.01 0.90 -13.08
CA LEU A 312 -5.31 1.35 -13.61
C LEU A 312 -5.20 2.83 -13.98
N ARG A 313 -5.30 3.14 -15.26
CA ARG A 313 -5.15 4.50 -15.79
C ARG A 313 -6.26 5.44 -15.32
N ASN A 314 -6.09 6.72 -15.57
CA ASN A 314 -7.03 7.79 -15.21
C ASN A 314 -8.38 7.77 -15.96
N THR A 315 -8.62 6.75 -16.77
CA THR A 315 -9.93 6.43 -17.39
C THR A 315 -10.71 5.39 -16.61
N ASN A 316 -10.07 4.75 -15.62
CA ASN A 316 -10.73 3.80 -14.74
C ASN A 316 -11.72 4.51 -13.81
N GLU A 317 -12.91 3.94 -13.68
CA GLU A 317 -14.00 4.40 -12.82
C GLU A 317 -14.41 3.36 -11.76
N LEU A 318 -13.67 2.22 -11.69
CA LEU A 318 -13.92 1.15 -10.72
C LEU A 318 -12.97 1.27 -9.52
N VAL A 319 -13.53 1.22 -8.33
CA VAL A 319 -12.76 1.21 -7.08
C VAL A 319 -11.89 -0.02 -6.99
N SER A 320 -10.61 0.15 -6.61
CA SER A 320 -9.63 -0.92 -6.49
C SER A 320 -8.44 -0.52 -5.60
N GLY A 321 -7.77 -1.50 -4.99
CA GLY A 321 -6.45 -1.33 -4.36
C GLY A 321 -5.28 -1.24 -5.34
N ASP A 322 -5.55 -1.27 -6.66
CA ASP A 322 -4.57 -1.32 -7.74
C ASP A 322 -3.58 -2.49 -7.57
N ASN A 323 -2.38 -2.42 -8.11
CA ASN A 323 -1.42 -3.52 -8.10
C ASN A 323 -1.02 -4.00 -6.68
N LYS A 324 -0.99 -3.11 -5.68
CA LYS A 324 -0.70 -3.45 -4.28
C LYS A 324 -1.86 -4.24 -3.64
N GLY A 325 -3.10 -3.82 -3.90
CA GLY A 325 -4.28 -4.55 -3.46
C GLY A 325 -4.37 -5.94 -4.09
N VAL A 326 -4.06 -6.04 -5.39
CA VAL A 326 -3.97 -7.33 -6.10
C VAL A 326 -2.87 -8.21 -5.49
N ALA A 327 -1.68 -7.65 -5.23
CA ALA A 327 -0.58 -8.40 -4.63
C ALA A 327 -0.97 -8.98 -3.26
N SER A 328 -1.60 -8.17 -2.40
CA SER A 328 -2.10 -8.60 -1.10
C SER A 328 -3.14 -9.71 -1.24
N TRP A 329 -4.13 -9.53 -2.11
CA TRP A 329 -5.18 -10.52 -2.35
C TRP A 329 -4.61 -11.87 -2.81
N LEU A 330 -3.68 -11.85 -3.77
CA LEU A 330 -3.03 -13.05 -4.30
C LEU A 330 -2.20 -13.76 -3.22
N ALA A 331 -1.38 -13.03 -2.47
CA ALA A 331 -0.53 -13.60 -1.43
C ALA A 331 -1.34 -14.19 -0.28
N GLU A 332 -2.36 -13.48 0.20
CA GLU A 332 -3.26 -13.93 1.26
C GLU A 332 -4.04 -15.19 0.84
N ASN A 333 -4.54 -15.23 -0.40
CA ASN A 333 -5.23 -16.42 -0.91
C ASN A 333 -4.28 -17.60 -1.13
N ALA A 334 -3.04 -17.38 -1.57
CA ALA A 334 -2.05 -18.44 -1.71
C ALA A 334 -1.64 -19.08 -0.37
N LEU A 335 -1.67 -18.32 0.72
CA LEU A 335 -1.32 -18.77 2.07
C LEU A 335 -2.50 -19.37 2.84
N ARG A 336 -3.72 -19.43 2.28
CA ARG A 336 -4.90 -20.00 2.95
C ARG A 336 -4.91 -21.52 2.90
N GLY A 337 -5.19 -22.14 4.06
CA GLY A 337 -5.52 -23.56 4.20
C GLY A 337 -4.33 -24.53 4.11
N ASP A 338 -4.66 -25.82 4.23
CA ASP A 338 -3.69 -26.92 4.32
C ASP A 338 -2.89 -27.15 3.02
N ASP A 339 -3.35 -26.59 1.88
CA ASP A 339 -2.70 -26.67 0.58
C ASP A 339 -1.89 -25.43 0.20
N ALA A 340 -1.46 -24.62 1.17
CA ALA A 340 -0.74 -23.36 0.94
C ALA A 340 0.44 -23.52 -0.02
N HIS A 341 1.23 -24.61 0.10
CA HIS A 341 2.36 -24.87 -0.80
C HIS A 341 1.96 -24.97 -2.28
N ARG A 342 0.81 -25.57 -2.61
CA ARG A 342 0.36 -25.69 -4.01
C ARG A 342 -0.04 -24.37 -4.62
N GLY A 343 -0.69 -23.48 -3.83
CA GLY A 343 -1.07 -22.17 -4.32
C GLY A 343 0.11 -21.25 -4.53
N VAL A 344 1.08 -21.33 -3.62
CA VAL A 344 2.34 -20.59 -3.76
C VAL A 344 3.10 -21.08 -5.00
N SER A 345 3.30 -22.40 -5.17
CA SER A 345 3.95 -22.95 -6.37
C SER A 345 3.22 -22.55 -7.66
N ALA A 346 1.89 -22.67 -7.70
CA ALA A 346 1.13 -22.29 -8.89
C ALA A 346 1.27 -20.81 -9.26
N LEU A 347 1.35 -19.92 -8.27
CA LEU A 347 1.54 -18.50 -8.52
C LEU A 347 2.98 -18.18 -8.96
N ILE A 348 3.98 -18.82 -8.33
CA ILE A 348 5.39 -18.69 -8.71
C ILE A 348 5.63 -19.23 -10.12
N ASP A 349 5.08 -20.38 -10.47
CA ASP A 349 5.19 -20.98 -11.81
C ASP A 349 4.53 -20.08 -12.87
N ALA A 350 3.35 -19.54 -12.57
CA ALA A 350 2.66 -18.61 -13.47
C ALA A 350 3.48 -17.33 -13.71
N PHE A 351 4.18 -16.83 -12.67
CA PHE A 351 5.03 -15.66 -12.78
C PHE A 351 6.41 -15.97 -13.37
N GLY A 352 7.01 -17.12 -13.04
CA GLY A 352 8.27 -17.59 -13.62
C GLY A 352 8.21 -17.68 -15.14
N SER A 353 7.06 -18.11 -15.68
CA SER A 353 6.80 -18.12 -17.11
C SER A 353 6.76 -16.71 -17.75
N LEU A 354 6.50 -15.66 -16.97
CA LEU A 354 6.62 -14.26 -17.41
C LEU A 354 8.08 -13.79 -17.46
N ASN A 355 8.88 -14.18 -16.46
CA ASN A 355 10.29 -13.78 -16.34
C ASN A 355 11.20 -14.47 -17.34
N ASP A 356 10.98 -15.76 -17.61
CA ASP A 356 11.77 -16.54 -18.57
C ASP A 356 11.54 -16.10 -20.02
N ASN A 357 10.38 -15.53 -20.30
CA ASN A 357 10.08 -14.89 -21.58
C ASN A 357 10.62 -13.45 -21.65
N GLY A 358 11.72 -13.13 -20.97
CA GLY A 358 12.42 -11.84 -20.92
C GLY A 358 12.71 -11.13 -22.25
N ALA A 359 12.12 -11.64 -23.33
CA ALA A 359 12.01 -11.06 -24.64
C ALA A 359 10.85 -10.02 -24.73
N VAL A 360 10.75 -9.13 -23.75
CA VAL A 360 9.74 -8.05 -23.80
C VAL A 360 10.06 -7.04 -24.92
N PHE A 361 11.21 -7.15 -25.57
CA PHE A 361 11.70 -6.18 -26.56
C PHE A 361 12.11 -6.77 -27.90
N ASP A 362 11.55 -7.91 -28.31
CA ASP A 362 11.73 -8.35 -29.69
C ASP A 362 10.84 -7.50 -30.61
N SER A 363 11.50 -6.72 -31.51
CA SER A 363 10.89 -5.66 -32.33
C SER A 363 10.11 -6.18 -33.54
N GLY A 364 9.63 -7.45 -33.52
CA GLY A 364 8.83 -8.03 -34.58
C GLY A 364 7.35 -8.19 -34.18
N ASP A 365 6.42 -8.12 -35.16
CA ASP A 365 4.97 -8.27 -34.96
C ASP A 365 4.57 -9.49 -34.10
N GLU A 366 5.31 -10.61 -34.22
CA GLU A 366 5.07 -11.82 -33.43
C GLU A 366 5.62 -11.73 -32.01
N GLY A 367 6.75 -11.04 -31.81
CA GLY A 367 7.31 -10.72 -30.50
C GLY A 367 6.39 -9.77 -29.73
N GLU A 368 5.85 -8.73 -30.38
CA GLU A 368 4.85 -7.85 -29.77
C GLU A 368 3.56 -8.56 -29.39
N ARG A 369 3.08 -9.49 -30.21
CA ARG A 369 1.89 -10.29 -29.90
C ARG A 369 2.12 -11.19 -28.67
N ARG A 370 3.25 -11.88 -28.61
CA ARG A 370 3.64 -12.71 -27.45
C ARG A 370 3.83 -11.88 -26.19
N ALA A 371 4.47 -10.71 -26.30
CA ALA A 371 4.66 -9.79 -25.19
C ALA A 371 3.35 -9.20 -24.66
N ARG A 372 2.28 -9.15 -25.44
CA ARG A 372 0.93 -8.77 -24.99
C ARG A 372 0.14 -9.94 -24.40
N GLU A 373 0.31 -11.14 -24.91
CA GLU A 373 -0.43 -12.32 -24.49
C GLU A 373 0.11 -12.97 -23.21
N ALA A 374 1.43 -12.98 -23.02
CA ALA A 374 2.06 -13.58 -21.83
C ALA A 374 1.58 -12.95 -20.51
N PRO A 375 1.57 -11.60 -20.33
CA PRO A 375 1.05 -10.98 -19.10
C PRO A 375 -0.44 -11.27 -18.88
N ARG A 376 -1.24 -11.35 -19.95
CA ARG A 376 -2.67 -11.70 -19.85
C ARG A 376 -2.86 -13.15 -19.42
N THR A 377 -2.05 -14.04 -19.92
CA THR A 377 -2.08 -15.46 -19.55
C THR A 377 -1.65 -15.66 -18.12
N ALA A 378 -0.60 -14.97 -17.66
CA ALA A 378 -0.16 -15.03 -16.28
C ALA A 378 -1.15 -14.37 -15.33
N ALA A 379 -1.74 -13.23 -15.70
CA ALA A 379 -2.81 -12.61 -14.92
C ALA A 379 -3.99 -13.56 -14.74
N ARG A 380 -4.37 -14.27 -15.81
CA ARG A 380 -5.42 -15.29 -15.77
C ARG A 380 -5.04 -16.45 -14.85
N ALA A 381 -3.84 -17.00 -14.99
CA ALA A 381 -3.35 -18.10 -14.15
C ALA A 381 -3.26 -17.68 -12.66
N ALA A 382 -2.84 -16.44 -12.38
CA ALA A 382 -2.80 -15.90 -11.01
C ALA A 382 -4.20 -15.79 -10.39
N ILE A 383 -5.19 -15.30 -11.15
CA ILE A 383 -6.59 -15.26 -10.73
C ILE A 383 -7.11 -16.68 -10.47
N GLU A 384 -6.81 -17.62 -11.35
CA GLU A 384 -7.23 -19.02 -11.23
C GLU A 384 -6.62 -19.72 -10.02
N ALA A 385 -5.34 -19.48 -9.75
CA ALA A 385 -4.66 -19.98 -8.55
C ALA A 385 -5.30 -19.48 -7.26
N GLY A 386 -5.73 -18.22 -7.23
CA GLY A 386 -6.48 -17.63 -6.11
C GLY A 386 -7.89 -18.19 -5.97
N PHE A 387 -8.60 -18.42 -7.09
CA PHE A 387 -10.00 -18.85 -7.10
C PHE A 387 -10.21 -20.29 -6.62
N THR A 388 -9.28 -21.21 -6.85
CA THR A 388 -9.40 -22.62 -6.41
C THR A 388 -9.67 -22.76 -4.91
N ARG A 389 -9.49 -21.71 -4.15
CA ARG A 389 -9.61 -21.65 -2.69
C ARG A 389 -10.71 -20.76 -2.15
N ALA A 390 -11.29 -19.88 -2.98
CA ALA A 390 -12.37 -18.98 -2.59
C ALA A 390 -13.65 -19.69 -2.12
N GLY A 391 -13.80 -20.98 -2.38
CA GLY A 391 -14.91 -21.81 -1.87
C GLY A 391 -15.02 -21.92 -0.34
N LYS A 392 -14.09 -21.32 0.42
CA LYS A 392 -14.21 -21.14 1.88
C LYS A 392 -14.34 -19.64 2.17
N VAL A 393 -15.49 -19.08 1.82
CA VAL A 393 -15.85 -17.69 2.16
C VAL A 393 -15.94 -17.56 3.68
N GLY A 394 -14.94 -16.91 4.27
CA GLY A 394 -14.91 -16.57 5.68
C GLY A 394 -13.66 -15.76 5.96
N HIS A 395 -13.83 -14.44 6.22
CA HIS A 395 -12.78 -13.60 6.78
C HIS A 395 -12.45 -14.11 8.20
N GLY A 396 -11.48 -14.99 8.34
CA GLY A 396 -11.04 -15.49 9.63
C GLY A 396 -10.00 -16.60 9.48
N HIS A 397 -8.79 -16.33 10.00
CA HIS A 397 -7.68 -17.26 10.18
C HIS A 397 -6.77 -17.56 8.97
N GLY A 398 -6.65 -16.64 8.01
CA GLY A 398 -5.59 -16.64 7.00
C GLY A 398 -4.43 -15.70 7.38
N ALA A 399 -3.27 -15.87 6.74
CA ALA A 399 -2.18 -14.90 6.86
C ALA A 399 -2.62 -13.53 6.33
N VAL A 400 -2.11 -12.46 6.95
CA VAL A 400 -2.30 -11.07 6.51
C VAL A 400 -1.04 -10.60 5.79
N VAL A 401 -1.15 -10.18 4.52
CA VAL A 401 0.01 -9.75 3.73
C VAL A 401 -0.21 -8.37 3.16
N ALA A 402 0.66 -7.42 3.51
CA ALA A 402 0.56 -6.04 3.07
C ALA A 402 1.76 -5.64 2.19
N PHE A 403 1.49 -4.79 1.20
CA PHE A 403 2.50 -4.25 0.28
C PHE A 403 2.53 -2.71 0.35
N PRO A 404 3.16 -2.11 1.38
CA PRO A 404 3.34 -0.66 1.43
C PRO A 404 4.33 -0.16 0.39
N GLN A 405 4.28 1.15 0.12
CA GLN A 405 5.26 1.81 -0.72
C GLN A 405 6.58 2.02 0.02
N SER A 406 7.70 1.76 -0.67
CA SER A 406 9.00 2.32 -0.31
C SER A 406 9.22 3.66 -1.05
N ALA A 407 10.41 3.96 -1.53
CA ALA A 407 10.71 5.17 -2.28
C ALA A 407 10.20 5.08 -3.73
N SER A 408 8.94 5.35 -3.96
CA SER A 408 8.22 5.12 -5.23
C SER A 408 7.88 6.39 -6.02
N GLY A 409 8.37 7.58 -5.58
CA GLY A 409 7.97 8.86 -6.15
C GLY A 409 8.15 8.99 -7.67
N ASP A 410 9.20 8.41 -8.22
CA ASP A 410 9.54 8.42 -9.64
C ASP A 410 9.33 7.05 -10.33
N ILE A 411 8.72 6.07 -9.65
CA ILE A 411 8.62 4.68 -10.13
C ILE A 411 7.20 4.35 -10.59
N SER A 412 7.07 3.92 -11.84
CA SER A 412 5.80 3.64 -12.52
C SER A 412 5.64 2.15 -12.87
N PRO A 413 4.41 1.58 -12.83
CA PRO A 413 4.11 0.25 -13.33
C PRO A 413 4.01 0.18 -14.86
N ASN A 414 4.18 1.30 -15.57
CA ASN A 414 4.03 1.39 -17.02
C ASN A 414 5.32 0.94 -17.73
N VAL A 415 5.71 -0.31 -17.52
CA VAL A 415 6.99 -0.90 -17.96
C VAL A 415 7.23 -0.91 -19.47
N ARG A 416 6.18 -0.70 -20.27
CA ARG A 416 6.30 -0.53 -21.72
C ARG A 416 6.53 0.93 -22.13
N GLY A 417 6.67 1.83 -21.15
CA GLY A 417 6.92 3.25 -21.34
C GLY A 417 5.72 4.04 -21.84
N ALA A 418 5.97 5.33 -22.08
CA ALA A 418 4.98 6.24 -22.64
C ALA A 418 4.85 6.06 -24.16
N ARG A 419 3.63 5.95 -24.64
CA ARG A 419 3.31 5.74 -26.04
C ARG A 419 2.31 6.77 -26.54
N CYS A 420 2.38 7.10 -27.82
CA CYS A 420 1.43 8.00 -28.47
C CYS A 420 -0.01 7.47 -28.34
N VAL A 421 -0.94 8.31 -27.90
CA VAL A 421 -2.36 7.92 -27.72
C VAL A 421 -2.99 7.49 -29.03
N ASN A 422 -2.63 8.13 -30.14
CA ASN A 422 -3.21 7.87 -31.47
C ASN A 422 -2.48 6.75 -32.21
N ASP A 423 -1.23 6.46 -31.86
CA ASP A 423 -0.43 5.40 -32.46
C ASP A 423 0.49 4.75 -31.40
N ARG A 424 0.05 3.64 -30.82
CA ARG A 424 0.76 2.93 -29.76
C ARG A 424 2.11 2.32 -30.18
N SER A 425 2.41 2.25 -31.46
CA SER A 425 3.71 1.81 -31.95
C SER A 425 4.79 2.87 -31.73
N GLN A 426 4.41 4.15 -31.63
CA GLN A 426 5.34 5.24 -31.47
C GLN A 426 5.64 5.55 -30.00
N PRO A 427 6.92 5.53 -29.57
CA PRO A 427 7.32 5.97 -28.26
C PRO A 427 7.17 7.50 -28.16
N CYS A 428 6.94 7.98 -26.96
CA CYS A 428 7.00 9.39 -26.66
C CYS A 428 8.43 9.83 -26.35
N ASP A 429 8.73 11.06 -26.73
CA ASP A 429 9.99 11.69 -26.38
C ASP A 429 10.08 11.88 -24.87
N GLU A 430 11.16 11.42 -24.24
CA GLU A 430 11.36 11.50 -22.79
C GLU A 430 11.54 12.94 -22.30
N VAL A 431 12.04 13.83 -23.14
CA VAL A 431 12.31 15.24 -22.77
C VAL A 431 11.03 16.05 -22.82
N THR A 432 10.30 15.98 -23.92
CA THR A 432 9.10 16.81 -24.14
C THR A 432 7.85 16.20 -23.57
N GLY A 433 7.79 14.87 -23.39
CA GLY A 433 6.57 14.14 -23.06
C GLY A 433 5.56 14.12 -24.20
N GLU A 434 6.01 14.42 -25.42
CA GLU A 434 5.19 14.51 -26.62
C GLU A 434 5.56 13.38 -27.58
N ALA A 435 4.60 12.93 -28.37
CA ALA A 435 4.89 11.97 -29.43
C ALA A 435 5.50 12.68 -30.65
N SER A 436 6.56 12.11 -31.21
CA SER A 436 7.28 12.65 -32.36
C SER A 436 6.53 12.57 -33.69
N GLY A 437 5.28 12.13 -33.73
CA GLY A 437 4.44 12.05 -34.93
C GLY A 437 3.44 13.20 -35.04
N GLU A 438 3.53 13.96 -36.10
CA GLU A 438 2.44 14.83 -36.49
C GLU A 438 1.22 13.97 -36.89
N ASP A 439 0.06 14.20 -36.26
CA ASP A 439 -1.22 13.69 -36.76
C ASP A 439 -1.54 14.39 -38.08
N GLY A 440 -1.06 14.17 -39.19
CA GLY A 440 -1.30 14.83 -40.47
C GLY A 440 -1.83 16.26 -40.46
N ASN A 441 -2.12 16.84 -39.29
CA ASN A 441 -2.65 18.16 -39.03
C ASN A 441 -1.69 19.06 -38.23
N GLY A 442 -0.45 18.64 -37.99
CA GLY A 442 0.55 19.38 -37.22
C GLY A 442 0.23 19.54 -35.72
N ARG A 443 -0.60 18.67 -35.15
CA ARG A 443 -0.90 18.62 -33.72
C ARG A 443 0.01 17.63 -33.01
N VAL A 444 0.62 18.09 -31.94
CA VAL A 444 1.33 17.24 -31.01
C VAL A 444 0.34 16.25 -30.37
N THR A 445 0.65 14.98 -30.48
CA THR A 445 -0.20 13.91 -29.92
C THR A 445 0.20 13.63 -28.49
N ARG A 446 -0.77 13.37 -27.64
CA ARG A 446 -0.56 13.05 -26.22
C ARG A 446 0.04 11.66 -26.05
N CYS A 447 0.75 11.51 -24.95
CA CYS A 447 1.32 10.24 -24.49
C CYS A 447 0.43 9.60 -23.43
N ALA A 448 0.51 8.28 -23.32
CA ALA A 448 -0.01 7.55 -22.19
C ALA A 448 0.92 6.39 -21.87
N GLY A 449 1.12 6.13 -20.58
CA GLY A 449 1.86 4.98 -20.12
C GLY A 449 1.18 3.67 -20.47
N LEU A 450 1.96 2.65 -20.78
CA LEU A 450 1.47 1.30 -21.00
C LEU A 450 2.07 0.33 -19.98
N GLY A 451 1.19 -0.35 -19.27
CA GLY A 451 1.54 -1.44 -18.38
C GLY A 451 1.96 -2.71 -19.13
N PRO A 452 2.25 -3.80 -18.42
CA PRO A 452 2.72 -5.06 -19.02
C PRO A 452 1.76 -5.60 -20.09
N ALA A 453 0.45 -5.50 -19.90
CA ALA A 453 -0.57 -5.98 -20.83
C ALA A 453 -1.02 -4.94 -21.89
N GLY A 454 -0.27 -3.85 -22.08
CA GLY A 454 -0.59 -2.79 -23.03
C GLY A 454 -1.83 -1.98 -22.63
N ASP A 455 -2.87 -1.98 -23.46
CA ASP A 455 -4.10 -1.22 -23.21
C ASP A 455 -5.10 -1.92 -22.27
N ASP A 456 -4.82 -3.15 -21.84
CA ASP A 456 -5.63 -3.87 -20.85
C ASP A 456 -5.16 -3.55 -19.43
N ASP A 457 -5.70 -2.49 -18.83
CA ASP A 457 -5.30 -1.99 -17.53
C ASP A 457 -5.51 -3.03 -16.41
N VAL A 458 -6.61 -3.79 -16.47
CA VAL A 458 -6.93 -4.81 -15.46
C VAL A 458 -5.93 -5.95 -15.52
N ALA A 459 -5.65 -6.49 -16.72
CA ALA A 459 -4.64 -7.54 -16.89
C ALA A 459 -3.23 -7.03 -16.53
N GLY A 460 -2.90 -5.79 -16.87
CA GLY A 460 -1.64 -5.15 -16.48
C GLY A 460 -1.51 -4.99 -14.98
N CYS A 461 -2.58 -4.59 -14.30
CA CYS A 461 -2.65 -4.47 -12.85
C CYS A 461 -2.46 -5.83 -12.15
N VAL A 462 -3.13 -6.87 -12.63
CA VAL A 462 -2.96 -8.23 -12.11
C VAL A 462 -1.54 -8.73 -12.33
N ALA A 463 -0.94 -8.50 -13.50
CA ALA A 463 0.43 -8.92 -13.78
C ALA A 463 1.44 -8.24 -12.84
N THR A 464 1.33 -6.92 -12.64
CA THR A 464 2.20 -6.18 -11.71
C THR A 464 1.99 -6.62 -10.26
N GLY A 465 0.74 -6.88 -9.84
CA GLY A 465 0.43 -7.41 -8.51
C GLY A 465 0.95 -8.83 -8.30
N ALA A 466 0.81 -9.71 -9.32
CA ALA A 466 1.29 -11.08 -9.27
C ALA A 466 2.83 -11.15 -9.17
N ALA A 467 3.54 -10.26 -9.86
CA ALA A 467 4.99 -10.14 -9.74
C ALA A 467 5.42 -9.88 -8.29
N GLN A 468 4.76 -8.94 -7.63
CA GLN A 468 5.04 -8.62 -6.23
C GLN A 468 4.68 -9.79 -5.30
N ALA A 469 3.49 -10.38 -5.48
CA ALA A 469 3.01 -11.48 -4.65
C ALA A 469 3.90 -12.72 -4.76
N ALA A 470 4.30 -13.11 -5.98
CA ALA A 470 5.14 -14.28 -6.21
C ALA A 470 6.49 -14.16 -5.49
N VAL A 471 7.17 -13.02 -5.67
CA VAL A 471 8.47 -12.76 -5.04
C VAL A 471 8.38 -12.70 -3.51
N ALA A 472 7.31 -12.09 -2.96
CA ALA A 472 7.07 -12.09 -1.53
C ALA A 472 6.83 -13.52 -0.99
N LEU A 473 6.02 -14.32 -1.71
CA LEU A 473 5.72 -15.69 -1.33
C LEU A 473 6.96 -16.60 -1.37
N GLU A 474 7.83 -16.41 -2.37
CA GLU A 474 9.12 -17.11 -2.45
C GLU A 474 9.95 -16.86 -1.19
N ALA A 475 10.05 -15.60 -0.77
CA ALA A 475 10.77 -15.22 0.46
C ALA A 475 10.09 -15.76 1.73
N LEU A 476 8.76 -15.93 1.74
CA LEU A 476 8.00 -16.39 2.92
C LEU A 476 8.05 -17.90 3.13
N VAL A 477 8.21 -18.69 2.07
CA VAL A 477 8.18 -20.17 2.13
C VAL A 477 9.55 -20.81 1.95
N ALA A 478 10.58 -20.04 1.60
CA ALA A 478 11.95 -20.55 1.52
C ALA A 478 12.38 -21.10 2.90
N PRO A 479 12.98 -22.30 2.96
CA PRO A 479 13.62 -22.76 4.19
C PRO A 479 14.69 -21.76 4.63
N ASP A 480 14.85 -21.57 5.94
CA ASP A 480 15.78 -20.61 6.53
C ASP A 480 17.24 -20.76 6.04
N ASP A 481 17.63 -21.97 5.57
CA ASP A 481 18.97 -22.30 5.04
C ASP A 481 19.07 -22.18 3.51
N ALA A 482 17.97 -21.99 2.80
CA ALA A 482 17.90 -21.97 1.33
C ALA A 482 17.68 -20.56 0.73
N SER A 483 17.55 -19.52 1.56
CA SER A 483 17.34 -18.14 1.06
C SER A 483 18.61 -17.60 0.36
N PRO A 484 18.50 -17.17 -0.92
CA PRO A 484 19.65 -16.69 -1.68
C PRO A 484 20.32 -15.43 -1.13
N SER A 485 19.63 -14.69 -0.25
CA SER A 485 20.04 -13.36 0.23
C SER A 485 20.27 -13.27 1.75
N GLY A 486 20.25 -14.40 2.46
CA GLY A 486 20.39 -14.40 3.92
C GLY A 486 19.11 -13.89 4.60
N VAL A 487 18.49 -14.73 5.40
CA VAL A 487 17.40 -14.35 6.30
C VAL A 487 18.00 -13.75 7.55
N VAL A 488 17.60 -12.54 7.91
CA VAL A 488 18.03 -11.88 9.16
C VAL A 488 16.92 -12.03 10.19
N ASN A 489 17.17 -12.79 11.26
CA ASN A 489 16.25 -12.86 12.39
C ASN A 489 16.25 -11.52 13.13
N ILE A 490 15.05 -10.99 13.36
CA ILE A 490 14.85 -9.75 14.09
C ILE A 490 14.60 -10.07 15.54
N ALA A 491 15.45 -9.52 16.42
CA ALA A 491 15.32 -9.64 17.87
C ALA A 491 15.66 -8.32 18.56
N GLY A 492 15.19 -8.12 19.79
CA GLY A 492 15.51 -6.98 20.61
C GLY A 492 14.33 -6.06 20.87
N ALA A 493 14.59 -4.84 21.33
CA ALA A 493 13.57 -3.91 21.77
C ALA A 493 12.69 -3.38 20.64
N VAL A 494 11.41 -3.16 20.93
CA VAL A 494 10.50 -2.37 20.13
C VAL A 494 10.46 -0.96 20.71
N ARG A 495 10.67 0.07 19.88
CA ARG A 495 10.66 1.50 20.26
C ARG A 495 10.13 2.32 19.11
N HIS A 496 9.73 3.53 19.40
CA HIS A 496 9.26 4.48 18.40
C HIS A 496 9.61 5.91 18.83
N ALA A 497 9.72 6.80 17.84
CA ALA A 497 9.82 8.23 18.03
C ALA A 497 8.98 8.94 16.95
N HIS A 498 8.33 10.03 17.35
CA HIS A 498 7.45 10.80 16.47
C HIS A 498 7.72 12.29 16.68
N GLY A 499 7.65 13.06 15.60
CA GLY A 499 7.81 14.51 15.67
C GLY A 499 7.04 15.23 14.56
N TRP A 500 6.68 16.48 14.82
CA TRP A 500 6.12 17.37 13.82
C TRP A 500 7.22 18.23 13.21
N LEU A 501 7.49 18.06 11.92
CA LEU A 501 8.47 18.84 11.17
C LEU A 501 7.77 20.05 10.53
N PRO A 502 8.07 21.30 10.98
CA PRO A 502 7.45 22.52 10.42
C PRO A 502 8.10 22.89 9.07
N VAL A 503 8.09 21.95 8.13
CA VAL A 503 8.84 22.02 6.85
C VAL A 503 8.42 23.21 5.98
N GLY A 504 7.17 23.63 6.03
CA GLY A 504 6.66 24.79 5.29
C GLY A 504 6.95 26.16 5.96
N ARG A 505 7.59 26.17 7.14
CA ARG A 505 7.89 27.38 7.92
C ARG A 505 9.34 27.86 7.80
N GLY A 506 10.10 27.33 6.84
CA GLY A 506 11.49 27.76 6.61
C GLY A 506 12.46 27.15 7.64
N VAL A 507 12.38 25.85 7.87
CA VAL A 507 13.28 25.10 8.76
C VAL A 507 14.73 25.24 8.31
N ALA A 508 15.62 25.47 9.27
CA ALA A 508 17.05 25.45 9.03
C ALA A 508 17.54 24.00 8.77
N VAL A 509 18.36 23.85 7.75
CA VAL A 509 18.93 22.56 7.35
C VAL A 509 20.44 22.65 7.48
N ASP A 510 21.02 21.69 8.20
CA ASP A 510 22.48 21.58 8.36
C ASP A 510 23.16 21.30 7.02
N GLY A 511 24.34 21.93 6.82
CA GLY A 511 25.14 21.76 5.60
C GLY A 511 25.48 20.31 5.26
N ARG A 512 25.50 19.41 6.22
CA ARG A 512 25.66 17.96 6.00
C ARG A 512 24.61 17.37 5.07
N PHE A 513 23.41 17.96 5.04
CA PHE A 513 22.25 17.47 4.28
C PHE A 513 21.93 18.35 3.06
N THR A 514 22.80 19.31 2.71
CA THR A 514 22.64 20.18 1.55
C THR A 514 23.65 19.84 0.46
N ILE A 515 23.34 20.21 -0.78
CA ILE A 515 24.19 19.89 -1.94
C ILE A 515 25.56 20.60 -1.91
N ASP A 516 25.61 21.83 -1.38
CA ASP A 516 26.84 22.66 -1.38
C ASP A 516 27.60 22.63 -0.04
N GLY A 517 27.14 21.81 0.90
CA GLY A 517 27.71 21.69 2.25
C GLY A 517 27.50 22.91 3.13
N LYS A 518 26.68 23.89 2.72
CA LYS A 518 26.37 25.08 3.52
C LYS A 518 24.97 24.97 4.15
N PRO A 519 24.79 25.56 5.34
CA PRO A 519 23.46 25.60 5.95
C PRO A 519 22.41 26.19 5.00
N GLY A 520 21.30 25.48 4.83
CA GLY A 520 20.18 25.86 4.01
C GLY A 520 18.90 26.09 4.81
N ARG A 521 17.81 26.37 4.11
CA ARG A 521 16.46 26.46 4.69
C ARG A 521 15.44 25.89 3.72
N THR A 522 14.34 25.36 4.26
CA THR A 522 13.14 25.08 3.48
C THR A 522 12.38 26.37 3.17
N SER A 523 11.34 26.30 2.37
CA SER A 523 10.55 27.44 1.90
C SER A 523 9.07 27.25 2.16
N SER A 524 8.29 28.33 2.12
CA SER A 524 6.83 28.23 2.10
C SER A 524 6.35 27.39 0.89
N PRO A 525 5.22 26.67 1.02
CA PRO A 525 4.84 25.68 0.01
C PRO A 525 4.46 26.30 -1.33
N ALA A 526 5.02 25.73 -2.40
CA ALA A 526 4.73 26.14 -3.77
C ALA A 526 4.87 24.97 -4.77
N LYS A 527 3.98 24.93 -5.75
CA LYS A 527 4.04 24.03 -6.91
C LYS A 527 4.68 24.75 -8.10
N GLY A 528 5.57 24.05 -8.79
CA GLY A 528 6.22 24.54 -10.00
C GLY A 528 5.35 24.40 -11.25
N TYR A 529 5.79 25.04 -12.33
CA TYR A 529 5.09 25.04 -13.62
C TYR A 529 4.92 23.62 -14.19
N SER A 530 5.99 22.83 -14.17
CA SER A 530 6.00 21.46 -14.71
C SER A 530 5.10 20.47 -13.93
N PHE A 531 4.62 20.84 -12.74
CA PHE A 531 3.57 20.07 -12.05
C PHE A 531 2.30 19.90 -12.91
N ALA A 532 1.88 20.97 -13.60
CA ALA A 532 0.69 20.93 -14.45
C ALA A 532 0.91 20.15 -15.75
N ALA A 533 2.16 19.92 -16.15
CA ALA A 533 2.50 19.08 -17.29
C ALA A 533 2.24 17.58 -17.03
N GLY A 534 2.21 17.18 -15.76
CA GLY A 534 2.12 15.76 -15.38
C GLY A 534 3.45 15.03 -15.64
N THR A 535 3.38 13.70 -15.70
CA THR A 535 4.53 12.83 -16.02
C THR A 535 4.54 12.45 -17.49
N THR A 536 5.65 11.90 -18.00
CA THR A 536 5.73 11.43 -19.39
C THR A 536 4.70 10.34 -19.69
N ASP A 537 4.45 9.43 -18.75
CA ASP A 537 3.50 8.33 -18.84
C ASP A 537 2.08 8.69 -18.37
N GLY A 538 1.90 9.88 -17.78
CA GLY A 538 0.63 10.42 -17.31
C GLY A 538 0.55 11.93 -17.57
N PRO A 539 0.46 12.38 -18.84
CA PRO A 539 0.47 13.79 -19.16
C PRO A 539 -0.70 14.53 -18.52
N GLY A 540 -0.39 15.73 -18.03
CA GLY A 540 -1.33 16.60 -17.34
C GLY A 540 -2.12 17.51 -18.28
N GLN A 541 -2.15 18.79 -17.97
CA GLN A 541 -2.93 19.80 -18.71
C GLN A 541 -2.23 20.22 -19.99
N ASP A 542 -2.98 20.36 -21.09
CA ASP A 542 -2.47 20.82 -22.38
C ASP A 542 -1.73 22.15 -22.27
N GLY A 543 -0.60 22.25 -22.96
CA GLY A 543 0.20 23.46 -23.05
C GLY A 543 1.19 23.68 -21.91
N PHE A 544 1.27 22.75 -20.93
CA PHE A 544 2.33 22.73 -19.95
C PHE A 544 3.41 21.72 -20.35
N LEU A 545 4.69 22.04 -20.06
CA LEU A 545 5.85 21.21 -20.37
C LEU A 545 6.60 20.83 -19.10
N GLN A 546 7.27 19.71 -19.14
CA GLN A 546 8.21 19.30 -18.08
C GLN A 546 9.57 19.96 -18.26
N GLY A 547 10.39 20.01 -17.20
CA GLY A 547 11.77 20.49 -17.28
C GLY A 547 11.91 22.01 -17.38
N VAL A 548 10.84 22.78 -17.21
CA VAL A 548 10.86 24.23 -17.30
C VAL A 548 11.51 24.86 -16.06
N THR A 549 12.58 25.62 -16.23
CA THR A 549 13.34 26.30 -15.16
C THR A 549 13.37 27.82 -15.31
N LEU A 550 13.65 28.56 -14.24
CA LEU A 550 13.82 30.03 -14.27
C LEU A 550 15.13 30.49 -14.89
N ALA A 551 16.14 29.67 -14.86
CA ALA A 551 17.47 29.99 -15.35
C ALA A 551 17.53 29.67 -16.84
N GLY A 552 17.70 30.68 -17.68
CA GLY A 552 18.35 30.54 -18.97
C GLY A 552 19.86 30.19 -18.83
N GLU A 553 20.29 29.80 -17.67
CA GLU A 553 21.63 29.31 -17.36
C GLU A 553 21.56 27.79 -17.24
N SER A 554 22.07 27.12 -18.28
CA SER A 554 22.44 25.72 -18.22
C SER A 554 23.18 25.47 -16.91
N ALA A 555 22.76 24.43 -16.16
CA ALA A 555 23.58 23.92 -15.09
C ALA A 555 24.99 23.74 -15.63
N GLU A 556 25.94 24.57 -15.16
CA GLU A 556 27.37 24.41 -15.51
C GLU A 556 27.79 23.03 -15.00
N GLY A 557 27.88 22.08 -15.91
CA GLY A 557 28.19 20.67 -15.61
C GLY A 557 27.54 19.66 -16.54
N ALA A 558 26.60 20.06 -17.40
CA ALA A 558 26.15 19.23 -18.51
C ALA A 558 27.31 19.10 -19.50
N GLU A 559 27.77 17.86 -19.73
CA GLU A 559 28.79 17.57 -20.74
C GLU A 559 28.43 18.26 -22.08
N GLU A 560 29.42 18.81 -22.78
CA GLU A 560 29.28 19.40 -24.10
C GLU A 560 28.58 18.44 -25.07
N GLY A 561 27.31 18.66 -25.31
CA GLY A 561 26.43 17.82 -26.12
C GLY A 561 24.96 17.96 -25.79
N ALA A 562 24.58 18.69 -24.73
CA ALA A 562 23.19 19.04 -24.44
C ALA A 562 22.70 20.10 -25.43
N ASP A 563 21.98 19.62 -26.40
CA ASP A 563 21.59 20.22 -27.68
C ASP A 563 20.73 21.47 -27.59
N THR A 564 20.76 22.19 -28.69
CA THR A 564 19.85 23.24 -29.20
C THR A 564 18.37 23.10 -28.81
N ALA A 565 17.88 21.94 -28.42
CA ALA A 565 16.55 21.70 -27.89
C ALA A 565 16.25 22.50 -26.62
N VAL A 566 17.24 22.67 -25.70
CA VAL A 566 17.08 23.43 -24.46
C VAL A 566 16.86 24.94 -24.72
N VAL A 567 17.47 25.49 -25.78
CA VAL A 567 17.31 26.90 -26.13
C VAL A 567 15.95 27.19 -26.74
N ASP A 568 15.36 26.22 -27.45
CA ASP A 568 14.05 26.38 -28.07
C ASP A 568 12.92 26.20 -27.02
N GLU A 569 13.16 25.39 -25.98
CA GLU A 569 12.29 25.28 -24.81
C GLU A 569 12.21 26.57 -24.00
N THR A 570 13.31 27.27 -23.80
CA THR A 570 13.31 28.57 -23.09
C THR A 570 12.46 29.62 -23.82
N ARG A 571 12.48 29.64 -25.16
CA ARG A 571 11.59 30.49 -25.94
C ARG A 571 10.13 30.11 -25.88
N ARG A 572 9.83 28.81 -25.88
CA ARG A 572 8.44 28.29 -25.66
C ARG A 572 7.94 28.66 -24.27
N TYR A 573 8.81 28.57 -23.26
CA TYR A 573 8.51 29.00 -21.89
C TYR A 573 8.13 30.48 -21.79
N GLU A 574 8.92 31.40 -22.34
CA GLU A 574 8.58 32.81 -22.27
C GLU A 574 7.24 33.15 -22.93
N THR A 575 6.88 32.45 -24.00
CA THR A 575 5.62 32.61 -24.69
C THR A 575 4.46 32.03 -23.86
N GLN A 576 4.67 30.89 -23.20
CA GLN A 576 3.66 30.25 -22.38
C GLN A 576 3.47 30.96 -21.03
N VAL A 577 4.54 31.43 -20.38
CA VAL A 577 4.46 32.25 -19.17
C VAL A 577 3.68 33.54 -19.42
N LYS A 578 3.87 34.18 -20.57
CA LYS A 578 3.06 35.35 -20.98
C LYS A 578 1.59 34.98 -21.18
N ARG A 579 1.30 33.80 -21.73
CA ARG A 579 -0.06 33.32 -21.98
C ARG A 579 -0.79 32.86 -20.72
N TRP A 580 -0.10 32.14 -19.81
CA TRP A 580 -0.67 31.57 -18.60
C TRP A 580 -0.33 32.36 -17.33
N GLY A 581 0.60 33.31 -17.40
CA GLY A 581 0.97 34.14 -16.25
C GLY A 581 -0.22 34.91 -15.65
N PHE A 582 -1.18 35.29 -16.47
CA PHE A 582 -2.44 35.89 -16.00
C PHE A 582 -3.30 34.87 -15.25
N ALA A 583 -3.47 33.63 -15.77
CA ALA A 583 -4.23 32.57 -15.12
C ALA A 583 -3.57 32.13 -13.80
N ALA A 584 -2.21 32.02 -13.79
CA ALA A 584 -1.44 31.73 -12.59
C ALA A 584 -1.56 32.86 -11.54
N ALA A 585 -1.57 34.14 -11.98
CA ALA A 585 -1.78 35.27 -11.10
C ALA A 585 -3.21 35.31 -10.52
N VAL A 586 -4.22 34.98 -11.33
CA VAL A 586 -5.62 34.84 -10.86
C VAL A 586 -5.75 33.68 -9.88
N ALA A 587 -5.14 32.53 -10.18
CA ALA A 587 -5.14 31.37 -9.28
C ALA A 587 -4.43 31.70 -7.96
N SER A 588 -3.23 32.30 -8.03
CA SER A 588 -2.50 32.75 -6.84
C SER A 588 -3.27 33.78 -6.03
N TRP A 589 -3.98 34.69 -6.68
CA TRP A 589 -4.85 35.68 -6.02
C TRP A 589 -6.04 35.00 -5.31
N ALA A 590 -6.72 34.06 -5.97
CA ALA A 590 -7.80 33.29 -5.39
C ALA A 590 -7.30 32.42 -4.20
N LEU A 591 -6.15 31.75 -4.37
CA LEU A 591 -5.53 30.90 -3.34
C LEU A 591 -5.06 31.70 -2.12
N SER A 592 -4.69 32.97 -2.30
CA SER A 592 -4.32 33.88 -1.20
C SER A 592 -5.54 34.51 -0.49
N GLY A 593 -6.76 34.05 -0.77
CA GLY A 593 -8.00 34.64 -0.24
C GLY A 593 -8.23 36.06 -0.74
N PHE A 594 -7.87 36.35 -2.00
CA PHE A 594 -7.98 37.67 -2.67
C PHE A 594 -7.09 38.77 -2.06
N LYS A 595 -6.12 38.39 -1.22
CA LYS A 595 -5.28 39.35 -0.51
C LYS A 595 -4.05 39.82 -1.31
N ARG A 596 -3.50 38.98 -2.22
CA ARG A 596 -2.27 39.27 -2.98
C ARG A 596 -2.37 38.87 -4.41
N TRP A 597 -1.93 39.78 -5.30
CA TRP A 597 -1.77 39.52 -6.72
C TRP A 597 -0.35 39.05 -7.03
N GLY A 598 -0.22 37.84 -7.60
CA GLY A 598 1.04 37.27 -8.04
C GLY A 598 1.88 36.62 -6.92
N VAL A 599 2.97 35.95 -7.31
CA VAL A 599 3.90 35.26 -6.42
C VAL A 599 4.96 36.25 -5.92
N PRO A 600 5.18 36.37 -4.60
CA PRO A 600 6.21 37.27 -4.05
C PRO A 600 7.62 36.94 -4.56
N THR A 601 8.46 37.96 -4.83
CA THR A 601 9.84 37.76 -5.35
C THR A 601 10.66 36.85 -4.44
N ARG A 602 10.59 37.04 -3.11
CA ARG A 602 11.28 36.18 -2.14
C ARG A 602 10.90 34.69 -2.25
N VAL A 603 9.65 34.39 -2.60
CA VAL A 603 9.19 33.01 -2.80
C VAL A 603 9.80 32.45 -4.08
N LYS A 604 9.83 33.25 -5.15
CA LYS A 604 10.48 32.84 -6.41
C LYS A 604 11.97 32.55 -6.22
N GLU A 605 12.66 33.41 -5.50
CA GLU A 605 14.09 33.26 -5.17
C GLU A 605 14.36 32.00 -4.31
N ALA A 606 13.50 31.77 -3.28
CA ALA A 606 13.65 30.63 -2.39
C ALA A 606 13.32 29.28 -3.07
N HIS A 607 12.60 29.32 -4.17
CA HIS A 607 12.26 28.13 -4.96
C HIS A 607 13.10 27.98 -6.24
N ALA A 608 14.03 28.91 -6.53
CA ALA A 608 14.86 28.76 -7.74
C ALA A 608 15.56 27.39 -7.76
N PRO A 609 15.69 26.75 -8.94
CA PRO A 609 15.28 27.21 -10.28
C PRO A 609 13.82 26.95 -10.67
N LYS A 610 12.95 26.57 -9.72
CA LYS A 610 11.52 26.30 -9.94
C LYS A 610 10.74 27.54 -10.37
N PRO A 611 10.10 27.55 -11.55
CA PRO A 611 9.10 28.57 -11.89
C PRO A 611 7.81 28.27 -11.11
N VAL A 612 7.50 29.10 -10.12
CA VAL A 612 6.35 28.89 -9.26
C VAL A 612 5.04 29.15 -10.02
N LEU A 613 4.21 28.13 -10.13
CA LEU A 613 2.85 28.20 -10.70
C LEU A 613 1.81 28.52 -9.62
N LEU A 614 1.80 27.77 -8.52
CA LEU A 614 0.87 27.92 -7.42
C LEU A 614 1.65 28.16 -6.12
N HIS A 615 1.29 29.20 -5.39
CA HIS A 615 1.83 29.52 -4.08
C HIS A 615 0.71 29.49 -3.03
N PHE A 616 0.92 28.74 -1.93
CA PHE A 616 -0.12 28.42 -0.98
C PHE A 616 -0.07 29.25 0.32
N GLY A 617 0.57 30.40 0.26
CA GLY A 617 0.68 31.34 1.37
C GLY A 617 2.10 31.54 1.85
N ASP A 618 2.33 32.66 2.51
CA ASP A 618 3.63 33.08 3.00
C ASP A 618 3.63 32.97 4.53
N VAL A 619 4.25 31.92 5.02
CA VAL A 619 4.28 31.55 6.44
C VAL A 619 5.26 32.41 7.25
N ASN A 620 6.07 33.26 6.60
CA ASN A 620 7.06 34.13 7.24
C ASN A 620 6.54 35.52 7.63
N THR A 621 5.24 35.79 7.48
CA THR A 621 4.64 37.02 7.99
C THR A 621 4.00 36.73 9.35
N SER A 622 4.24 37.62 10.31
CA SER A 622 3.63 37.62 11.63
C SER A 622 2.08 37.70 11.62
N GLU A 623 1.46 37.65 10.46
CA GLU A 623 0.04 37.56 10.18
C GLU A 623 -0.38 36.18 9.71
N VAL A 624 0.21 35.12 10.24
CA VAL A 624 -0.39 33.80 10.09
C VAL A 624 -1.69 33.83 10.91
N ASP A 625 -2.79 33.96 10.17
CA ASP A 625 -4.10 33.70 10.76
C ASP A 625 -4.03 32.24 11.23
N THR A 626 -4.02 32.03 12.53
CA THR A 626 -3.83 30.74 13.21
C THR A 626 -5.01 29.79 13.02
N ARG A 627 -5.85 30.04 12.01
CA ARG A 627 -6.90 29.14 11.61
C ARG A 627 -6.29 28.09 10.68
N GLU A 628 -5.74 27.03 11.29
CA GLU A 628 -5.27 25.81 10.64
C GLU A 628 -6.31 25.19 9.68
N ASP A 629 -7.57 25.52 9.87
CA ASP A 629 -8.74 24.97 9.13
C ASP A 629 -8.82 25.38 7.66
N GLN A 630 -7.92 26.21 7.13
CA GLN A 630 -7.99 26.75 5.77
C GLN A 630 -6.70 26.63 4.95
N SER A 631 -5.73 25.86 5.42
CA SER A 631 -4.52 25.62 4.64
C SER A 631 -4.83 24.80 3.38
N TRP A 632 -4.24 25.22 2.25
CA TRP A 632 -4.37 24.48 0.98
C TRP A 632 -3.52 23.21 0.95
N VAL A 633 -2.43 23.17 1.69
CA VAL A 633 -1.48 22.06 1.81
C VAL A 633 -0.91 22.00 3.23
N ALA A 634 -0.32 20.89 3.62
CA ALA A 634 0.38 20.75 4.88
C ALA A 634 1.52 21.78 5.02
N VAL A 635 1.72 22.34 6.19
CA VAL A 635 2.83 23.23 6.55
C VAL A 635 3.73 22.55 7.59
N ASP A 636 3.10 21.88 8.53
CA ASP A 636 3.71 21.01 9.51
C ASP A 636 3.34 19.56 9.13
N VAL A 637 4.29 18.64 9.22
CA VAL A 637 4.10 17.26 8.78
C VAL A 637 4.56 16.27 9.86
N PRO A 638 3.83 15.17 10.09
CA PRO A 638 4.22 14.15 11.04
C PRO A 638 5.34 13.28 10.46
N VAL A 639 6.46 13.17 11.15
CA VAL A 639 7.58 12.27 10.80
C VAL A 639 7.74 11.27 11.93
N GLN A 640 7.96 10.00 11.60
CA GLN A 640 8.02 8.95 12.61
C GLN A 640 9.14 7.95 12.30
N MET A 641 9.77 7.45 13.36
CA MET A 641 10.74 6.34 13.29
C MET A 641 10.22 5.21 14.17
N LEU A 642 10.10 4.01 13.60
CA LEU A 642 9.78 2.79 14.32
C LEU A 642 11.03 1.93 14.37
N ARG A 643 11.30 1.33 15.54
CA ARG A 643 12.36 0.35 15.75
C ARG A 643 11.75 -0.98 16.17
N ILE A 644 12.09 -2.04 15.48
CA ILE A 644 11.74 -3.43 15.81
C ILE A 644 13.07 -4.20 15.81
N GLY A 645 13.66 -4.41 17.00
CA GLY A 645 15.00 -4.96 17.08
C GLY A 645 16.05 -4.12 16.34
N ARG A 646 16.61 -4.68 15.27
CA ARG A 646 17.56 -4.00 14.36
C ARG A 646 16.89 -3.35 13.14
N LEU A 647 15.61 -3.53 12.94
CA LEU A 647 14.88 -2.92 11.86
C LEU A 647 14.43 -1.51 12.25
N LEU A 648 14.78 -0.53 11.42
CA LEU A 648 14.32 0.85 11.49
C LEU A 648 13.39 1.15 10.31
N VAL A 649 12.15 1.56 10.59
CA VAL A 649 11.18 1.97 9.59
C VAL A 649 10.99 3.48 9.68
N ALA A 650 11.51 4.19 8.68
CA ALA A 650 11.39 5.64 8.56
C ALA A 650 10.11 6.00 7.83
N CYS A 651 9.13 6.55 8.53
CA CYS A 651 7.81 6.91 8.01
C CYS A 651 7.82 8.36 7.52
N VAL A 652 7.71 8.54 6.20
CA VAL A 652 7.76 9.84 5.52
C VAL A 652 6.41 10.21 4.95
N PRO A 653 5.82 11.37 5.27
CA PRO A 653 4.50 11.80 4.78
C PRO A 653 4.58 12.40 3.37
N ALA A 654 5.22 11.72 2.44
CA ALA A 654 5.48 12.20 1.09
C ALA A 654 5.80 11.06 0.11
N GLU A 655 5.82 11.38 -1.18
CA GLU A 655 6.35 10.53 -2.24
C GLU A 655 7.85 10.78 -2.42
N VAL A 656 8.65 9.86 -1.93
CA VAL A 656 10.12 9.95 -1.97
C VAL A 656 10.61 9.33 -3.28
N THR A 657 11.48 10.03 -4.01
CA THR A 657 12.12 9.47 -5.21
C THR A 657 13.17 8.42 -4.84
N THR A 658 13.52 7.55 -5.78
CA THR A 658 14.45 6.44 -5.57
C THR A 658 15.78 6.89 -4.97
N THR A 659 16.44 7.89 -5.58
CA THR A 659 17.73 8.39 -5.07
C THR A 659 17.59 9.11 -3.73
N ALA A 660 16.51 9.86 -3.53
CA ALA A 660 16.23 10.51 -2.25
C ALA A 660 16.05 9.48 -1.13
N GLY A 661 15.34 8.37 -1.40
CA GLY A 661 15.17 7.24 -0.48
C GLY A 661 16.49 6.57 -0.11
N ALA A 662 17.35 6.32 -1.10
CA ALA A 662 18.68 5.76 -0.88
C ALA A 662 19.55 6.67 0.00
N ARG A 663 19.50 8.01 -0.20
CA ARG A 663 20.21 8.98 0.66
C ARG A 663 19.67 8.97 2.09
N LEU A 664 18.36 8.94 2.29
CA LEU A 664 17.74 8.83 3.62
C LEU A 664 18.20 7.55 4.31
N THR A 665 18.12 6.41 3.64
CA THR A 665 18.58 5.11 4.17
C THR A 665 20.05 5.17 4.62
N ARG A 666 20.92 5.74 3.82
CA ARG A 666 22.34 5.89 4.14
C ARG A 666 22.56 6.76 5.40
N TRP A 667 21.97 7.95 5.46
CA TRP A 667 22.10 8.85 6.61
C TRP A 667 21.54 8.27 7.91
N ILE A 668 20.42 7.56 7.82
CA ILE A 668 19.82 6.86 8.97
C ILE A 668 20.74 5.72 9.44
N LYS A 669 21.28 4.88 8.52
CA LYS A 669 22.23 3.79 8.87
C LYS A 669 23.50 4.34 9.53
N GLU A 670 24.08 5.40 8.99
CA GLU A 670 25.25 6.07 9.57
C GLU A 670 24.96 6.62 10.97
N THR A 671 23.77 7.22 11.17
CA THR A 671 23.35 7.75 12.46
C THR A 671 23.12 6.61 13.47
N ALA A 672 22.48 5.52 13.04
CA ALA A 672 22.20 4.37 13.88
C ALA A 672 23.50 3.70 14.37
N ARG A 673 24.46 3.47 13.47
CA ARG A 673 25.79 2.94 13.84
C ARG A 673 26.53 3.85 14.83
N SER A 674 26.44 5.17 14.62
CA SER A 674 27.10 6.14 15.51
C SER A 674 26.45 6.24 16.89
N ALA A 675 25.14 5.97 16.99
CA ALA A 675 24.37 6.06 18.23
C ALA A 675 24.43 4.79 19.07
N ALA A 676 24.65 3.62 18.44
CA ALA A 676 24.61 2.32 19.11
C ALA A 676 25.77 2.07 20.10
N LEU A 677 26.85 2.88 20.10
CA LEU A 677 27.99 2.81 21.01
C LEU A 677 28.61 1.41 21.18
N SER A 678 28.27 0.46 20.33
CA SER A 678 28.77 -0.91 20.40
C SER A 678 29.91 -1.11 19.43
N ASP A 679 31.02 -1.70 19.90
CA ASP A 679 32.15 -2.13 19.05
C ASP A 679 31.80 -3.35 18.15
N GLY A 680 30.50 -3.74 18.11
CA GLY A 680 30.00 -4.82 17.30
C GLY A 680 29.56 -4.31 15.91
N ASP A 681 29.74 -5.19 14.93
CA ASP A 681 29.29 -5.04 13.53
C ASP A 681 27.74 -5.13 13.49
N ASP A 682 27.07 -4.18 14.16
CA ASP A 682 25.61 -4.10 14.19
C ASP A 682 25.11 -3.57 12.85
N ASP A 683 24.75 -4.48 11.96
CA ASP A 683 24.18 -4.14 10.67
C ASP A 683 22.69 -3.79 10.86
N TRP A 684 22.41 -2.47 10.85
CA TRP A 684 21.06 -1.94 10.93
C TRP A 684 20.34 -2.07 9.59
N GLU A 685 19.14 -2.61 9.62
CA GLU A 685 18.25 -2.60 8.48
C GLU A 685 17.36 -1.36 8.50
N VAL A 686 17.29 -0.65 7.39
CA VAL A 686 16.56 0.61 7.28
C VAL A 686 15.62 0.56 6.08
N ILE A 687 14.35 0.81 6.33
CA ILE A 687 13.31 0.94 5.33
C ILE A 687 12.76 2.35 5.36
N VAL A 688 12.73 3.01 4.22
CA VAL A 688 12.00 4.27 4.04
C VAL A 688 10.62 3.92 3.49
N THR A 689 9.56 4.17 4.27
CA THR A 689 8.17 4.02 3.83
C THR A 689 7.57 5.40 3.56
N GLY A 690 7.15 5.61 2.31
CA GLY A 690 6.46 6.84 1.91
C GLY A 690 4.98 6.85 2.29
N LEU A 691 4.30 7.98 2.06
CA LEU A 691 2.84 8.13 2.22
C LEU A 691 2.34 7.76 3.62
N ALA A 692 3.18 7.97 4.64
CA ALA A 692 2.93 7.55 6.01
C ALA A 692 2.44 8.72 6.87
N ASN A 693 1.33 8.53 7.59
CA ASN A 693 0.73 9.46 8.55
C ASN A 693 0.29 10.82 8.00
N GLY A 694 0.68 11.18 6.78
CA GLY A 694 0.40 12.47 6.17
C GLY A 694 0.72 12.48 4.67
N TYR A 695 0.48 13.64 4.03
CA TYR A 695 0.86 13.84 2.63
C TYR A 695 1.31 15.28 2.36
N ALA A 696 2.51 15.44 1.87
CA ALA A 696 3.19 16.70 1.64
C ALA A 696 3.86 16.82 0.25
N GLY A 697 3.31 16.14 -0.75
CA GLY A 697 3.85 16.12 -2.11
C GLY A 697 5.09 15.25 -2.23
N TYR A 698 6.09 15.70 -3.02
CA TYR A 698 7.28 14.93 -3.35
C TYR A 698 8.50 15.32 -2.51
N VAL A 699 9.42 14.38 -2.36
CA VAL A 699 10.77 14.59 -1.82
C VAL A 699 11.76 14.07 -2.86
N THR A 700 12.47 15.00 -3.48
CA THR A 700 13.50 14.75 -4.50
C THR A 700 14.88 15.09 -3.97
N THR A 701 15.92 14.57 -4.60
CA THR A 701 17.27 15.13 -4.39
C THR A 701 17.34 16.58 -4.88
N PRO A 702 18.31 17.40 -4.44
CA PRO A 702 18.52 18.73 -4.99
C PRO A 702 18.80 18.73 -6.50
N GLU A 703 19.45 17.69 -7.01
CA GLU A 703 19.77 17.50 -8.42
C GLU A 703 18.49 17.22 -9.23
N GLU A 704 17.63 16.33 -8.75
CA GLU A 704 16.31 16.05 -9.34
C GLU A 704 15.38 17.26 -9.24
N TYR A 705 15.47 18.01 -8.12
CA TYR A 705 14.76 19.27 -7.98
C TYR A 705 15.18 20.29 -9.05
N ALA A 706 16.48 20.38 -9.34
CA ALA A 706 17.00 21.30 -10.36
C ALA A 706 16.50 20.96 -11.77
N ALA A 707 16.23 19.69 -12.07
CA ALA A 707 15.66 19.23 -13.34
C ALA A 707 14.25 19.76 -13.60
N GLN A 708 13.52 20.13 -12.56
CA GLN A 708 12.13 20.60 -12.62
C GLN A 708 11.21 19.72 -13.48
N ARG A 709 11.42 18.39 -13.43
CA ARG A 709 10.42 17.42 -13.90
C ARG A 709 9.25 17.43 -12.95
N TYR A 710 8.27 16.55 -13.16
CA TYR A 710 7.04 16.50 -12.37
C TYR A 710 7.30 16.45 -10.87
N GLU A 711 8.21 15.56 -10.43
CA GLU A 711 8.55 15.35 -9.02
C GLU A 711 9.21 16.60 -8.41
N GLY A 712 10.21 17.17 -9.08
CA GLY A 712 10.89 18.40 -8.66
C GLY A 712 9.94 19.60 -8.60
N ALA A 713 9.04 19.75 -9.58
CA ALA A 713 8.02 20.79 -9.59
C ALA A 713 6.96 20.56 -8.48
N SER A 714 6.76 19.31 -8.07
CA SER A 714 5.81 18.91 -7.01
C SER A 714 6.40 18.91 -5.62
N THR A 715 7.72 19.03 -5.46
CA THR A 715 8.41 19.18 -4.18
C THR A 715 8.08 20.55 -3.58
N LEU A 716 7.25 20.59 -2.54
CA LEU A 716 6.56 21.80 -2.09
C LEU A 716 7.48 22.84 -1.43
N TYR A 717 8.51 22.43 -0.71
CA TYR A 717 9.23 23.29 0.23
C TYR A 717 10.65 23.66 -0.22
N GLY A 718 10.90 23.58 -1.53
CA GLY A 718 12.18 23.98 -2.16
C GLY A 718 13.22 22.85 -2.15
N GLN A 719 14.42 23.17 -2.65
CA GLN A 719 15.50 22.20 -2.88
C GLN A 719 16.02 21.52 -1.61
N ASN A 720 15.85 22.13 -0.43
CA ASN A 720 16.33 21.60 0.85
C ASN A 720 15.30 20.72 1.57
N THR A 721 14.23 20.34 0.90
CA THR A 721 13.17 19.48 1.45
C THR A 721 13.71 18.15 1.95
N LEU A 722 14.50 17.45 1.14
CA LEU A 722 15.15 16.19 1.52
C LEU A 722 16.03 16.34 2.76
N GLY A 723 16.83 17.41 2.81
CA GLY A 723 17.72 17.67 3.93
C GLY A 723 16.98 17.88 5.26
N ALA A 724 15.82 18.55 5.22
CA ALA A 724 15.00 18.74 6.41
C ALA A 724 14.43 17.41 6.93
N TYR A 725 13.93 16.53 6.05
CA TYR A 725 13.51 15.18 6.43
C TYR A 725 14.67 14.34 6.96
N ALA A 726 15.84 14.38 6.31
CA ALA A 726 17.03 13.66 6.74
C ALA A 726 17.46 14.06 8.16
N GLN A 727 17.53 15.36 8.42
CA GLN A 727 17.88 15.89 9.74
C GLN A 727 16.91 15.39 10.80
N CYS A 728 15.61 15.54 10.57
CA CYS A 728 14.56 15.08 11.49
C CYS A 728 14.65 13.56 11.75
N LEU A 729 14.73 12.75 10.68
CA LEU A 729 14.81 11.28 10.81
C LEU A 729 16.08 10.83 11.53
N CYS A 730 17.21 11.48 11.31
CA CYS A 730 18.44 11.20 12.04
C CYS A 730 18.33 11.50 13.55
N GLU A 731 17.60 12.54 13.93
CA GLU A 731 17.32 12.85 15.33
C GLU A 731 16.39 11.79 15.95
N LEU A 732 15.28 11.47 15.30
CA LEU A 732 14.39 10.40 15.74
C LEU A 732 15.08 9.03 15.80
N THR A 733 16.06 8.77 14.91
CA THR A 733 16.89 7.55 14.97
C THR A 733 17.71 7.48 16.26
N LYS A 734 18.30 8.59 16.68
CA LYS A 734 19.03 8.64 17.97
C LYS A 734 18.10 8.36 19.14
N ASP A 735 16.90 8.95 19.15
CA ASP A 735 15.91 8.78 20.19
C ASP A 735 15.50 7.31 20.37
N VAL A 736 15.25 6.57 19.29
CA VAL A 736 14.86 5.15 19.36
C VAL A 736 16.03 4.21 19.70
N ILE A 737 17.30 4.66 19.59
CA ILE A 737 18.48 3.85 19.88
C ILE A 737 18.99 4.13 21.30
N ILE A 738 19.15 5.40 21.69
CA ILE A 738 19.83 5.80 22.93
C ILE A 738 18.93 5.69 24.15
N HIS A 739 17.62 5.58 23.97
CA HIS A 739 16.65 5.44 25.05
C HIS A 739 16.70 6.58 26.08
N SER A 740 16.45 7.81 25.66
CA SER A 740 16.26 8.93 26.59
C SER A 740 14.82 8.92 27.13
N GLU A 741 14.66 8.77 28.45
CA GLU A 741 13.36 8.81 29.17
C GLU A 741 12.67 10.20 29.14
N GLY A 742 13.03 11.06 28.23
CA GLY A 742 12.41 12.40 28.09
C GLY A 742 12.20 12.67 26.60
N GLY A 743 10.98 12.86 26.21
CA GLY A 743 10.55 13.11 24.84
C GLY A 743 11.52 13.89 23.98
N SER A 744 11.53 13.63 22.67
CA SER A 744 12.48 14.21 21.73
C SER A 744 12.55 15.73 21.84
N GLU A 745 13.69 16.33 21.53
CA GLU A 745 13.81 17.78 21.46
C GLU A 745 12.79 18.40 20.48
N LEU A 746 12.39 17.62 19.47
CA LEU A 746 11.30 17.96 18.54
C LEU A 746 9.91 17.97 19.21
N GLU A 747 9.62 17.03 20.12
CA GLU A 747 8.40 17.08 20.94
C GLU A 747 8.43 18.29 21.88
N ARG A 748 9.58 18.65 22.43
CA ARG A 748 9.76 19.86 23.27
C ARG A 748 9.60 21.15 22.46
N VAL A 749 10.07 21.17 21.20
CA VAL A 749 9.90 22.32 20.30
C VAL A 749 8.43 22.44 19.88
N ALA A 750 7.75 21.34 19.59
CA ALA A 750 6.32 21.33 19.32
C ALA A 750 5.51 21.75 20.56
N ALA A 751 5.82 21.21 21.74
CA ALA A 751 5.19 21.61 23.01
C ALA A 751 5.48 23.06 23.40
N ALA A 752 6.66 23.58 23.07
CA ALA A 752 7.00 25.00 23.32
C ALA A 752 6.30 25.96 22.35
N SER A 753 5.87 25.50 21.19
CA SER A 753 5.04 26.28 20.25
C SER A 753 3.55 26.21 20.57
N THR A 754 3.12 25.21 21.36
CA THR A 754 1.76 25.05 21.91
C THR A 754 1.67 25.57 23.36
N THR A 755 2.13 26.78 23.61
CA THR A 755 1.81 27.42 24.91
C THR A 755 0.30 27.58 24.99
N ASP A 756 -0.29 26.79 25.89
CA ASP A 756 -1.61 27.01 26.51
C ASP A 756 -2.77 27.39 25.55
N THR A 757 -3.06 26.61 24.59
CA THR A 757 -4.45 26.44 24.19
C THR A 757 -4.84 25.00 24.53
N ALA A 758 -5.56 24.82 25.63
CA ALA A 758 -6.37 23.64 25.85
C ALA A 758 -7.04 23.33 24.50
N VAL A 759 -6.78 22.14 23.96
CA VAL A 759 -7.44 21.69 22.75
C VAL A 759 -8.92 21.71 23.07
N ASP A 760 -9.56 22.77 22.60
CA ASP A 760 -10.99 22.99 22.80
C ASP A 760 -11.66 21.82 22.07
N ASP A 761 -12.45 21.03 22.78
CA ASP A 761 -13.22 19.88 22.27
C ASP A 761 -14.15 20.24 21.09
N THR A 762 -14.17 21.51 20.69
CA THR A 762 -14.94 22.02 19.55
C THR A 762 -14.35 21.65 18.17
N HIS A 763 -13.06 21.23 18.08
CA HIS A 763 -12.48 20.82 16.78
C HIS A 763 -12.95 19.44 16.28
N ALA A 764 -13.57 18.64 17.13
CA ALA A 764 -14.12 17.34 16.75
C ALA A 764 -15.42 17.41 15.95
N THR A 765 -16.00 18.61 15.82
CA THR A 765 -17.32 18.84 15.20
C THR A 765 -17.34 19.93 14.14
N THR A 766 -16.20 20.33 13.59
CA THR A 766 -16.26 21.07 12.34
C THR A 766 -16.86 20.12 11.31
N GLU A 767 -18.19 20.14 11.22
CA GLU A 767 -18.93 19.60 10.09
C GLU A 767 -18.17 20.07 8.85
N ARG A 768 -17.42 19.13 8.22
CA ARG A 768 -16.86 19.42 6.90
C ARG A 768 -18.06 19.78 6.06
N ASN A 769 -18.23 21.08 5.81
CA ASN A 769 -19.34 21.66 5.05
C ASN A 769 -19.34 21.16 3.60
N GLY A 770 -19.46 19.86 3.43
CA GLY A 770 -19.83 19.22 2.21
C GLY A 770 -21.32 18.89 2.30
N LEU A 771 -22.07 19.24 1.31
CA LEU A 771 -23.53 19.13 1.12
C LEU A 771 -24.18 17.74 1.40
N GLN A 772 -23.58 16.85 2.22
CA GLN A 772 -24.08 15.50 2.48
C GLN A 772 -24.01 15.06 3.94
N GLY A 773 -24.34 15.94 4.85
CA GLY A 773 -24.67 15.55 6.22
C GLY A 773 -26.08 14.96 6.31
N GLY A 774 -26.19 13.69 6.57
CA GLY A 774 -27.05 13.21 7.61
C GLY A 774 -28.46 12.74 7.36
N VAL A 775 -29.08 12.81 6.19
CA VAL A 775 -30.31 12.05 5.97
C VAL A 775 -30.05 10.91 4.99
N PRO A 776 -30.30 9.63 5.35
CA PRO A 776 -30.17 8.54 4.39
C PRO A 776 -30.99 8.91 3.15
N PRO A 777 -30.37 8.94 1.95
CA PRO A 777 -31.07 9.34 0.75
C PRO A 777 -32.25 8.40 0.53
N LEU A 778 -33.32 8.97 -0.03
CA LEU A 778 -34.47 8.20 -0.51
C LEU A 778 -34.03 7.37 -1.70
N ASP A 779 -34.19 6.05 -1.62
CA ASP A 779 -34.00 5.13 -2.73
C ASP A 779 -35.29 5.03 -3.55
N LEU A 780 -35.25 5.49 -4.79
CA LEU A 780 -36.39 5.39 -5.69
C LEU A 780 -36.22 4.18 -6.64
N ARG A 781 -37.31 3.45 -6.82
CA ARG A 781 -37.36 2.35 -7.80
C ARG A 781 -37.63 2.90 -9.19
N TRP A 782 -36.83 2.51 -10.15
CA TRP A 782 -37.08 2.81 -11.55
C TRP A 782 -36.72 1.60 -12.44
N PRO A 783 -37.67 0.90 -13.03
CA PRO A 783 -39.11 1.21 -13.08
C PRO A 783 -39.84 1.05 -11.73
N PRO A 784 -40.85 1.91 -11.44
CA PRO A 784 -41.47 1.94 -10.11
C PRO A 784 -42.29 0.66 -9.75
N TRP A 785 -42.66 -0.13 -10.75
CA TRP A 785 -43.42 -1.38 -10.57
C TRP A 785 -42.52 -2.59 -10.25
N LYS A 786 -41.21 -2.50 -10.40
CA LYS A 786 -40.27 -3.56 -9.98
C LYS A 786 -39.85 -3.37 -8.53
N SER A 787 -39.58 -4.47 -7.81
CA SER A 787 -39.04 -4.46 -6.46
C SER A 787 -37.50 -4.33 -6.49
N PHE A 788 -36.89 -3.85 -5.40
CA PHE A 788 -35.46 -3.93 -5.24
C PHE A 788 -35.01 -5.40 -5.30
N GLY A 789 -33.86 -5.66 -5.95
CA GLY A 789 -33.39 -7.01 -6.26
C GLY A 789 -33.92 -7.56 -7.60
N ALA A 790 -34.90 -6.91 -8.24
CA ALA A 790 -35.42 -7.40 -9.52
C ALA A 790 -34.36 -7.27 -10.62
N VAL A 791 -34.19 -8.33 -11.42
CA VAL A 791 -33.39 -8.34 -12.65
C VAL A 791 -34.03 -7.41 -13.68
N LEU A 792 -33.21 -6.53 -14.25
CA LEU A 792 -33.61 -5.63 -15.32
C LEU A 792 -33.15 -6.16 -16.67
N GLU A 793 -31.91 -6.62 -16.74
CA GLU A 793 -31.25 -7.14 -17.94
C GLU A 793 -30.32 -8.30 -17.53
N SER A 794 -30.17 -9.30 -18.39
CA SER A 794 -29.23 -10.40 -18.18
C SER A 794 -28.83 -11.00 -19.51
N ASN A 795 -27.55 -11.40 -19.66
CA ASN A 795 -27.09 -12.16 -20.82
C ASN A 795 -27.22 -13.68 -20.64
N VAL A 796 -27.70 -14.10 -19.46
CA VAL A 796 -27.99 -15.51 -19.16
C VAL A 796 -29.45 -15.70 -18.80
N GLY A 797 -29.94 -16.91 -19.08
CA GLY A 797 -31.36 -17.22 -18.78
C GLY A 797 -31.77 -18.60 -19.30
N ALA A 798 -33.02 -18.98 -19.02
CA ALA A 798 -33.65 -20.17 -19.56
C ALA A 798 -34.52 -19.77 -20.76
N ARG A 799 -34.51 -20.57 -21.83
CA ARG A 799 -35.43 -20.47 -22.95
C ARG A 799 -36.30 -21.70 -22.97
N GLU A 800 -37.62 -21.53 -23.18
CA GLU A 800 -38.48 -22.67 -23.46
C GLU A 800 -38.06 -23.28 -24.80
N LYS A 801 -37.87 -24.60 -24.83
CA LYS A 801 -37.74 -25.33 -26.09
C LYS A 801 -39.05 -25.28 -26.89
N ASP A 802 -38.92 -25.14 -28.20
CA ASP A 802 -40.06 -25.23 -29.12
C ASP A 802 -40.85 -26.53 -28.88
N SER A 803 -42.14 -26.46 -29.07
CA SER A 803 -43.32 -27.23 -28.62
C SER A 803 -43.26 -28.76 -28.53
N ASP A 804 -42.17 -29.46 -28.84
CA ASP A 804 -42.13 -30.93 -28.85
C ASP A 804 -41.22 -31.59 -27.80
N ASP A 805 -40.42 -30.84 -27.07
CA ASP A 805 -39.50 -31.37 -26.06
C ASP A 805 -39.67 -30.57 -24.72
N ARG A 806 -40.31 -31.19 -23.74
CA ARG A 806 -40.57 -30.58 -22.42
C ARG A 806 -39.28 -30.40 -21.62
N GLY A 807 -38.59 -29.32 -21.84
CA GLY A 807 -37.40 -28.97 -21.07
C GLY A 807 -36.97 -27.51 -21.26
N CYS A 808 -36.43 -26.91 -20.22
CA CYS A 808 -35.76 -25.61 -20.30
C CYS A 808 -34.33 -25.81 -20.82
N VAL A 809 -33.92 -25.01 -21.82
CA VAL A 809 -32.53 -24.88 -22.24
C VAL A 809 -31.94 -23.69 -21.53
N TYR A 810 -30.95 -23.91 -20.69
CA TYR A 810 -30.22 -22.84 -20.01
C TYR A 810 -29.14 -22.27 -20.91
N SER A 811 -28.80 -20.98 -20.74
CA SER A 811 -27.63 -20.40 -21.37
C SER A 811 -26.38 -21.15 -20.90
N GLU A 812 -25.55 -21.57 -21.84
CA GLU A 812 -24.27 -22.23 -21.58
C GLU A 812 -23.15 -21.21 -21.69
N MET A 813 -22.29 -21.16 -20.67
CA MET A 813 -21.16 -20.27 -20.55
C MET A 813 -19.88 -21.09 -20.44
N THR A 814 -18.90 -20.82 -21.29
CA THR A 814 -17.61 -21.50 -21.27
C THR A 814 -16.68 -20.83 -20.25
N ALA A 815 -16.25 -21.58 -19.25
CA ALA A 815 -15.28 -21.10 -18.28
C ALA A 815 -14.00 -20.60 -18.97
N GLY A 816 -13.44 -19.50 -18.48
CA GLY A 816 -12.25 -18.87 -19.05
C GLY A 816 -12.48 -18.07 -20.35
N ARG A 817 -13.66 -18.13 -20.97
CA ARG A 817 -13.97 -17.44 -22.25
C ARG A 817 -15.10 -16.45 -22.13
N ASP A 818 -16.19 -16.84 -21.49
CA ASP A 818 -17.42 -16.07 -21.48
C ASP A 818 -17.54 -15.23 -20.20
N GLU A 819 -18.26 -14.14 -20.30
CA GLU A 819 -18.59 -13.26 -19.17
C GLU A 819 -20.09 -13.29 -18.90
N VAL A 820 -20.46 -13.57 -17.68
CA VAL A 820 -21.84 -13.47 -17.20
C VAL A 820 -22.12 -12.06 -16.75
N SER A 821 -23.26 -11.49 -17.15
CA SER A 821 -23.68 -10.14 -16.76
C SER A 821 -25.15 -10.10 -16.40
N ALA A 822 -25.48 -9.50 -15.26
CA ALA A 822 -26.86 -9.30 -14.82
C ALA A 822 -27.01 -7.94 -14.15
N THR A 823 -27.98 -7.14 -14.61
CA THR A 823 -28.31 -5.82 -14.06
C THR A 823 -29.53 -5.89 -13.16
N PHE A 824 -29.40 -5.39 -11.95
CA PHE A 824 -30.40 -5.41 -10.92
C PHE A 824 -30.86 -4.00 -10.53
N LEU A 825 -32.14 -3.87 -10.16
CA LEU A 825 -32.64 -2.69 -9.48
C LEU A 825 -32.19 -2.73 -8.02
N CYS A 826 -31.45 -1.74 -7.57
CA CYS A 826 -30.88 -1.72 -6.23
C CYS A 826 -31.22 -0.44 -5.45
N GLY A 827 -30.96 -0.45 -4.15
CA GLY A 827 -30.74 0.75 -3.35
C GLY A 827 -29.38 1.35 -3.67
N ARG A 828 -29.15 2.59 -3.30
CA ARG A 828 -27.84 3.25 -3.51
C ARG A 828 -26.75 2.51 -2.73
N PRO A 829 -25.71 2.01 -3.39
CA PRO A 829 -24.69 1.19 -2.73
C PRO A 829 -23.86 2.03 -1.76
N ARG A 830 -23.76 1.56 -0.52
CA ARG A 830 -22.97 2.16 0.56
C ARG A 830 -22.39 1.07 1.44
N ARG A 831 -21.32 1.35 2.14
CA ARG A 831 -20.68 0.38 3.06
C ARG A 831 -21.67 -0.18 4.10
N ASP A 832 -22.47 0.68 4.71
CA ASP A 832 -23.49 0.34 5.69
C ASP A 832 -24.71 -0.40 5.11
N THR A 833 -24.83 -0.46 3.78
CA THR A 833 -25.92 -1.16 3.09
C THR A 833 -25.55 -2.58 2.62
N ARG A 834 -24.34 -3.04 2.91
CA ARG A 834 -23.90 -4.40 2.62
C ARG A 834 -24.42 -5.34 3.72
N PRO A 835 -25.30 -6.29 3.42
CA PRO A 835 -25.93 -7.11 4.45
C PRO A 835 -24.97 -8.21 4.95
N PRO A 836 -25.02 -8.55 6.26
CA PRO A 836 -24.34 -9.74 6.75
C PRO A 836 -24.92 -11.03 6.12
N PRO A 837 -24.20 -12.19 6.16
CA PRO A 837 -22.95 -12.35 6.90
C PRO A 837 -21.69 -11.90 6.16
N PHE A 838 -21.71 -11.72 4.84
CA PHE A 838 -20.49 -11.52 4.07
C PHE A 838 -20.19 -10.05 3.70
N GLY A 839 -21.10 -9.13 4.04
CA GLY A 839 -20.93 -7.71 3.71
C GLY A 839 -20.73 -7.44 2.21
N THR A 840 -21.32 -8.23 1.31
CA THR A 840 -21.12 -8.20 -0.15
C THR A 840 -22.34 -7.66 -0.89
N TYR A 841 -22.10 -6.97 -2.03
CA TYR A 841 -23.17 -6.63 -2.97
C TYR A 841 -23.45 -7.75 -3.97
N MET A 842 -22.48 -8.60 -4.23
CA MET A 842 -22.51 -9.63 -5.27
C MET A 842 -22.24 -11.02 -4.69
N LEU A 843 -23.02 -11.98 -5.15
CA LEU A 843 -22.80 -13.40 -4.91
C LEU A 843 -22.82 -14.14 -6.24
N VAL A 844 -21.91 -15.09 -6.39
CA VAL A 844 -22.02 -16.14 -7.41
C VAL A 844 -22.22 -17.45 -6.67
N GLU A 845 -23.28 -18.13 -7.00
CA GLU A 845 -23.68 -19.37 -6.32
C GLU A 845 -23.77 -20.53 -7.31
N ARG A 846 -23.31 -21.70 -6.87
CA ARG A 846 -23.36 -22.96 -7.58
C ARG A 846 -24.37 -23.87 -6.90
N LEU A 847 -25.18 -24.56 -7.71
CA LEU A 847 -26.09 -25.60 -7.22
C LEU A 847 -25.27 -26.84 -6.85
N ARG A 848 -25.36 -27.29 -5.60
CA ARG A 848 -24.74 -28.56 -5.16
C ARG A 848 -25.46 -29.73 -5.81
N GLU A 849 -24.68 -30.70 -6.32
CA GLU A 849 -25.25 -31.96 -6.78
C GLU A 849 -25.92 -32.68 -5.60
N ARG A 850 -27.19 -33.07 -5.80
CA ARG A 850 -27.94 -33.81 -4.81
C ARG A 850 -27.24 -35.13 -4.52
N ARG A 851 -26.67 -35.31 -3.35
CA ARG A 851 -26.35 -36.65 -2.86
C ARG A 851 -27.67 -37.40 -2.67
N GLN A 852 -27.91 -38.47 -3.43
CA GLN A 852 -28.98 -39.40 -3.15
C GLN A 852 -28.74 -40.01 -1.76
N ILE A 853 -29.40 -39.46 -0.75
CA ILE A 853 -29.60 -40.15 0.51
C ILE A 853 -30.62 -41.22 0.19
N ARG A 854 -30.18 -42.46 0.14
CA ARG A 854 -31.08 -43.61 0.07
C ARG A 854 -31.88 -43.65 1.39
N ASP A 855 -33.17 -43.58 1.28
CA ASP A 855 -34.22 -43.65 2.29
C ASP A 855 -34.79 -42.28 2.71
N GLU A 856 -35.65 -41.72 1.84
CA GLU A 856 -36.86 -41.04 2.30
C GLU A 856 -37.76 -40.74 1.09
N THR A 857 -39.01 -41.16 1.21
CA THR A 857 -40.06 -41.21 0.19
C THR A 857 -40.87 -39.93 0.09
N ASP A 858 -40.30 -38.76 0.30
CA ASP A 858 -41.05 -37.51 0.13
C ASP A 858 -40.29 -36.51 -0.76
N GLU A 859 -40.70 -36.45 -2.03
CA GLU A 859 -40.12 -35.61 -3.05
C GLU A 859 -40.50 -34.11 -2.92
N SER A 860 -41.42 -33.75 -2.01
CA SER A 860 -42.02 -32.41 -1.98
C SER A 860 -41.23 -31.32 -1.21
N ASP A 861 -40.19 -31.69 -0.43
CA ASP A 861 -39.48 -30.75 0.46
C ASP A 861 -37.99 -30.50 0.13
N LEU A 862 -37.51 -30.98 -1.00
CA LEU A 862 -36.12 -30.82 -1.38
C LEU A 862 -35.81 -29.39 -1.89
N LYS A 863 -35.35 -28.51 -1.00
CA LYS A 863 -34.83 -27.19 -1.36
C LYS A 863 -33.52 -27.37 -2.07
N ASP A 864 -33.35 -26.63 -3.18
CA ASP A 864 -32.06 -26.50 -3.85
C ASP A 864 -31.02 -25.92 -2.88
N GLU A 865 -29.89 -26.63 -2.69
CA GLU A 865 -28.79 -26.16 -1.85
C GLU A 865 -27.78 -25.44 -2.72
N TRP A 866 -27.57 -24.15 -2.45
CA TRP A 866 -26.65 -23.30 -3.16
C TRP A 866 -25.39 -23.02 -2.34
N GLU A 867 -24.23 -23.14 -2.94
CA GLU A 867 -22.95 -22.76 -2.33
C GLU A 867 -22.42 -21.50 -2.99
N ILE A 868 -21.91 -20.57 -2.18
CA ILE A 868 -21.27 -19.36 -2.65
C ILE A 868 -19.87 -19.72 -3.16
N VAL A 869 -19.57 -19.36 -4.41
CA VAL A 869 -18.29 -19.65 -5.06
C VAL A 869 -17.50 -18.40 -5.36
N ALA A 870 -18.13 -17.23 -5.43
CA ALA A 870 -17.45 -15.94 -5.57
C ALA A 870 -18.30 -14.80 -4.98
N THR A 871 -17.63 -13.70 -4.64
CA THR A 871 -18.23 -12.45 -4.12
C THR A 871 -17.60 -11.26 -4.83
N ASP A 872 -17.98 -10.04 -4.44
CA ASP A 872 -17.36 -8.81 -4.95
C ASP A 872 -15.94 -8.54 -4.41
N ASP A 873 -15.36 -9.46 -3.67
CA ASP A 873 -13.96 -9.45 -3.23
C ASP A 873 -13.03 -10.28 -4.16
N ASP A 874 -13.60 -10.97 -5.13
CA ASP A 874 -12.84 -11.83 -6.04
C ASP A 874 -12.43 -11.08 -7.32
N LEU A 875 -11.18 -11.26 -7.78
CA LEU A 875 -10.61 -10.52 -8.91
C LEU A 875 -11.30 -10.75 -10.28
N ASN A 876 -12.11 -11.78 -10.38
CA ASN A 876 -12.91 -12.13 -11.56
C ASN A 876 -14.36 -11.61 -11.52
N THR A 877 -14.68 -10.77 -10.52
CA THR A 877 -15.98 -10.14 -10.35
C THR A 877 -15.89 -8.63 -10.53
N PHE A 878 -16.97 -8.01 -11.03
CA PHE A 878 -17.07 -6.58 -11.22
C PHE A 878 -18.47 -6.12 -10.83
N VAL A 879 -18.55 -5.05 -10.06
CA VAL A 879 -19.79 -4.40 -9.66
C VAL A 879 -19.83 -3.01 -10.28
N GLU A 880 -20.70 -2.80 -11.25
CA GLU A 880 -20.86 -1.50 -11.90
C GLU A 880 -22.13 -0.81 -11.42
N TYR A 881 -22.02 0.47 -11.12
CA TYR A 881 -23.13 1.32 -10.68
C TYR A 881 -23.58 2.27 -11.78
N SER A 882 -24.88 2.38 -11.95
CA SER A 882 -25.47 3.42 -12.77
C SER A 882 -26.73 4.02 -12.13
N SER A 883 -26.93 5.33 -12.31
CA SER A 883 -28.16 5.99 -11.92
C SER A 883 -29.22 5.80 -13.00
N ALA A 884 -30.48 5.74 -12.60
CA ALA A 884 -31.58 5.51 -13.51
C ALA A 884 -32.82 6.37 -13.19
N GLY A 885 -33.70 6.54 -14.17
CA GLY A 885 -34.96 7.25 -14.05
C GLY A 885 -34.82 8.78 -14.09
N PRO A 886 -35.95 9.52 -13.95
CA PRO A 886 -35.92 10.96 -13.93
C PRO A 886 -35.01 11.52 -12.85
N CYS A 887 -34.11 12.42 -13.23
CA CYS A 887 -33.13 13.07 -12.34
C CYS A 887 -32.15 12.10 -11.65
N GLY A 888 -31.99 10.85 -12.12
CA GLY A 888 -31.03 9.90 -11.59
C GLY A 888 -31.34 9.35 -10.19
N PHE A 889 -32.59 9.39 -9.74
CA PHE A 889 -32.98 8.93 -8.40
C PHE A 889 -33.04 7.40 -8.24
N GLY A 890 -33.12 6.62 -9.33
CA GLY A 890 -33.02 5.17 -9.28
C GLY A 890 -31.59 4.69 -9.36
N SER A 891 -31.30 3.54 -8.75
CA SER A 891 -29.97 2.92 -8.74
C SER A 891 -30.02 1.56 -9.38
N ARG A 892 -29.00 1.23 -10.16
CA ARG A 892 -28.79 -0.08 -10.78
C ARG A 892 -27.39 -0.57 -10.49
N LEU A 893 -27.26 -1.85 -10.22
CA LEU A 893 -25.99 -2.56 -10.18
C LEU A 893 -25.96 -3.57 -11.32
N THR A 894 -24.93 -3.48 -12.15
CA THR A 894 -24.58 -4.51 -13.11
C THR A 894 -23.46 -5.34 -12.52
N LEU A 895 -23.74 -6.60 -12.28
CA LEU A 895 -22.81 -7.57 -11.73
C LEU A 895 -22.24 -8.39 -12.88
N ARG A 896 -20.92 -8.41 -13.01
CA ARG A 896 -20.22 -9.21 -14.03
C ARG A 896 -19.32 -10.22 -13.37
N TRP A 897 -19.34 -11.43 -13.90
CA TRP A 897 -18.49 -12.52 -13.45
C TRP A 897 -17.84 -13.20 -14.65
N ARG A 898 -16.53 -13.39 -14.58
CA ARG A 898 -15.76 -14.17 -15.54
C ARG A 898 -15.40 -15.50 -14.90
N PRO A 899 -16.13 -16.59 -15.21
CA PRO A 899 -15.85 -17.89 -14.64
C PRO A 899 -14.41 -18.31 -14.92
N PRO A 900 -13.58 -18.62 -13.92
CA PRO A 900 -12.23 -19.14 -14.13
C PRO A 900 -12.28 -20.49 -14.87
N GLU A 901 -11.22 -20.84 -15.59
CA GLU A 901 -11.17 -22.11 -16.35
C GLU A 901 -11.34 -23.34 -15.46
N ASN A 902 -10.86 -23.27 -14.23
CA ASN A 902 -10.88 -24.36 -13.25
C ASN A 902 -12.18 -24.44 -12.44
N VAL A 903 -13.14 -23.50 -12.65
CA VAL A 903 -14.41 -23.55 -11.92
C VAL A 903 -15.15 -24.86 -12.26
N PRO A 904 -15.74 -25.57 -11.27
CA PRO A 904 -16.47 -26.80 -11.56
C PRO A 904 -17.61 -26.57 -12.54
N SER A 905 -17.79 -27.47 -13.52
CA SER A 905 -18.97 -27.44 -14.38
C SER A 905 -20.24 -27.64 -13.56
N GLY A 906 -21.34 -26.99 -13.91
CA GLY A 906 -22.59 -27.10 -13.19
C GLY A 906 -23.53 -25.91 -13.38
N MET A 907 -24.63 -25.90 -12.63
CA MET A 907 -25.63 -24.84 -12.65
C MET A 907 -25.22 -23.72 -11.69
N TYR A 908 -25.29 -22.48 -12.17
CA TYR A 908 -24.92 -21.27 -11.45
C TYR A 908 -26.02 -20.21 -11.51
N ARG A 909 -25.93 -19.24 -10.60
CA ARG A 909 -26.68 -17.98 -10.64
C ARG A 909 -25.85 -16.85 -10.05
N VAL A 910 -26.12 -15.62 -10.48
CA VAL A 910 -25.55 -14.41 -9.91
C VAL A 910 -26.60 -13.71 -9.08
N GLY A 911 -26.25 -13.29 -7.87
CA GLY A 911 -27.14 -12.65 -6.93
C GLY A 911 -26.67 -11.26 -6.52
N VAL A 912 -27.65 -10.35 -6.31
CA VAL A 912 -27.43 -9.03 -5.71
C VAL A 912 -27.97 -9.01 -4.29
N ARG A 913 -27.24 -8.34 -3.40
CA ARG A 913 -27.68 -8.07 -2.02
C ARG A 913 -27.56 -6.60 -1.70
N GLY A 914 -28.43 -6.10 -0.86
CA GLY A 914 -28.35 -4.71 -0.41
C GLY A 914 -29.42 -4.34 0.58
N VAL A 915 -29.39 -3.06 0.96
CA VAL A 915 -30.39 -2.45 1.83
C VAL A 915 -30.93 -1.21 1.13
N ALA A 916 -32.23 -1.02 1.13
CA ALA A 916 -32.87 0.11 0.47
C ALA A 916 -33.92 0.77 1.36
N ARG A 917 -34.05 2.10 1.26
CA ARG A 917 -35.07 2.90 1.95
C ARG A 917 -36.02 3.51 0.93
N GLY A 918 -37.02 2.74 0.52
CA GLY A 918 -38.06 3.21 -0.38
C GLY A 918 -38.96 4.29 0.23
N ILE A 919 -39.78 4.98 -0.59
CA ILE A 919 -40.61 6.11 -0.21
C ILE A 919 -41.45 5.84 1.06
N ARG A 920 -42.07 4.65 1.17
CA ARG A 920 -42.91 4.30 2.32
C ARG A 920 -42.14 4.31 3.63
N LYS A 921 -40.93 3.71 3.63
CA LYS A 921 -40.06 3.67 4.80
C LYS A 921 -39.45 5.06 5.12
N PHE A 922 -39.15 5.82 4.08
CA PHE A 922 -38.68 7.18 4.23
C PHE A 922 -39.73 8.08 4.89
N VAL A 923 -40.96 8.10 4.40
CA VAL A 923 -42.05 8.90 4.96
C VAL A 923 -42.37 8.52 6.40
N LYS A 924 -42.29 7.22 6.74
CA LYS A 924 -42.54 6.72 8.09
C LYS A 924 -41.31 6.79 9.02
N ASN A 925 -40.21 7.30 8.54
CA ASN A 925 -38.92 7.31 9.24
C ASN A 925 -38.47 5.91 9.74
N GLU A 926 -38.84 4.86 9.00
CA GLU A 926 -38.44 3.49 9.27
C GLU A 926 -37.01 3.22 8.76
N SER A 927 -36.30 2.27 9.38
CA SER A 927 -34.99 1.79 8.95
C SER A 927 -35.04 1.22 7.52
N PRO A 928 -33.94 1.30 6.75
CA PRO A 928 -33.83 0.63 5.47
C PRO A 928 -34.15 -0.86 5.55
N GLY A 929 -34.61 -1.46 4.47
CA GLY A 929 -34.90 -2.89 4.40
C GLY A 929 -33.93 -3.65 3.53
N ALA A 930 -33.47 -4.81 3.99
CA ALA A 930 -32.65 -5.71 3.18
C ALA A 930 -33.44 -6.22 1.97
N TYR A 931 -32.77 -6.43 0.87
CA TYR A 931 -33.28 -7.09 -0.33
C TYR A 931 -32.21 -8.03 -0.91
N GLU A 932 -32.69 -9.04 -1.61
CA GLU A 932 -31.90 -9.96 -2.41
C GLU A 932 -32.58 -10.14 -3.77
N GLY A 933 -31.79 -10.49 -4.77
CA GLY A 933 -32.28 -10.82 -6.11
C GLY A 933 -31.27 -11.71 -6.81
N TYR A 934 -31.75 -12.57 -7.68
CA TYR A 934 -30.92 -13.52 -8.42
C TYR A 934 -31.23 -13.49 -9.89
N SER A 935 -30.22 -13.70 -10.74
CA SER A 935 -30.38 -13.99 -12.15
C SER A 935 -31.12 -15.31 -12.35
N GLU A 936 -31.56 -15.55 -13.56
CA GLU A 936 -31.90 -16.91 -13.96
C GLU A 936 -30.67 -17.83 -13.87
N ARG A 937 -30.95 -19.13 -13.82
CA ARG A 937 -29.90 -20.16 -13.80
C ARG A 937 -29.22 -20.28 -15.16
N PHE A 938 -27.94 -20.62 -15.15
CA PHE A 938 -27.17 -20.88 -16.36
C PHE A 938 -26.18 -22.01 -16.11
N LEU A 939 -25.79 -22.69 -17.17
CA LEU A 939 -24.82 -23.79 -17.12
C LEU A 939 -23.41 -23.22 -17.39
N VAL A 940 -22.46 -23.54 -16.53
CA VAL A 940 -21.03 -23.31 -16.81
C VAL A 940 -20.40 -24.64 -17.19
N VAL A 941 -19.68 -24.64 -18.29
CA VAL A 941 -18.92 -25.79 -18.80
C VAL A 941 -17.44 -25.44 -18.85
N ARG A 942 -16.61 -26.40 -18.49
CA ARG A 942 -15.17 -26.26 -18.72
C ARG A 942 -14.86 -26.35 -20.21
N PRO A 943 -13.83 -25.64 -20.68
CA PRO A 943 -13.34 -25.87 -22.05
C PRO A 943 -13.03 -27.36 -22.22
N THR A 944 -13.50 -27.95 -23.28
CA THR A 944 -13.06 -29.29 -23.66
C THR A 944 -11.59 -29.21 -24.08
N GLU A 945 -10.72 -30.02 -23.48
CA GLU A 945 -9.32 -30.15 -23.84
C GLU A 945 -9.10 -30.49 -25.32
#